data_3886f5173ef083ccea29daf02404a2ff
#
_entry.id   3886f5173ef083ccea29daf02404a2ff
#
_cell.length_a   1.000
_cell.length_b   1.000
_cell.length_c   1.000
_cell.angle_alpha   90.00
_cell.angle_beta   90.00
_cell.angle_gamma   90.00
#
_symmetry.space_group_name_H-M   'P 1'
#
loop_
_entity.id
_entity.type
_entity.pdbx_description
1 polymer ?
#
loop_
_entity_poly.entity_id
_entity_poly.type
_entity_poly.pdbx_seq_one_letter_code
_entity_poly.pdbx_strand_id
1 'polypeptide(L)'
;MNIALGQSALFLGLLGALAGAGSLLVGLSSGRRSLLRAGQGYIWLVALGAVLATVAMQRALITHDFTLVYVDNNDSTFTPLIYRITAMWSDLAGSILLWALVLSGYLMAMWIRFRKRAYDPVVVWAKVTGYVIAAFFFGLMLTLSDPFTRVHGAVPTQGPGPNPLLQDRVLVAFHPPLLYLGLVGFTVPFCFAVASLVTGQVGQGWLFETRRWSIFAWTCLTAGVVLGAWWSYQVLGWSGYWAWDPVENSALLPWLTATAFLHSAMVQQRRAMLRVWNISLILSTFSLTILGTFFTRSGVLESVHSFTDDGGVGPTLLVFFGLVVAICIGLLVWRGDQLRTQGAIESPLSREGALLANNLLFGAFAFVVLLGTVFPLLVQALNGSSITVGGPFFDTMTMPIVLCLLFLMAVAPVLPWRRASGELLRQRLAWPAAAAAGVLAACVLAGLRGFWPLLVFTLAAFAGTSALRQLVVLVRRVGPRSIAGRSGGGMIVHLGVVLVAVGFAASHAYQHQALLTMSVGKPASFQGHTLVFRGTKTVTSSGRSSLIATVDVDGHAYYPAIEQFALSNQAVVSPAVHSTPAQDIYLALTSVPTAADPAAGVAVYATPLVMWLWVGGLVVVLGALLSLWPSGRPRAGPAEERSRGHGVEPHDSYGSVGTGEQETADLPEPGKTGVGAAV
;
A
#
# COMPACT_ATOMS: atom_id res chain seq x y z
N MET A 1 26.63 20.10 16.39
CA MET A 1 25.30 20.38 16.99
C MET A 1 24.25 19.36 16.48
N ASN A 2 24.13 19.15 15.16
CA ASN A 2 23.15 18.24 14.58
C ASN A 2 23.29 16.78 15.07
N ILE A 3 24.52 16.27 15.20
CA ILE A 3 24.81 14.93 15.73
C ILE A 3 24.25 14.77 17.16
N ALA A 4 24.63 15.67 18.08
CA ALA A 4 24.19 15.57 19.47
C ALA A 4 22.66 15.71 19.60
N LEU A 5 22.04 16.65 18.85
CA LEU A 5 20.60 16.80 18.84
C LEU A 5 19.91 15.56 18.30
N GLY A 6 20.39 15.02 17.16
CA GLY A 6 19.80 13.84 16.53
C GLY A 6 19.90 12.60 17.39
N GLN A 7 21.08 12.27 17.90
CA GLN A 7 21.27 11.11 18.79
C GLN A 7 20.46 11.22 20.07
N SER A 8 20.48 12.40 20.73
CA SER A 8 19.66 12.65 21.93
C SER A 8 18.15 12.49 21.63
N ALA A 9 17.72 12.92 20.45
CA ALA A 9 16.31 12.78 20.01
C ALA A 9 15.94 11.31 19.79
N LEU A 10 16.83 10.51 19.18
CA LEU A 10 16.60 9.06 19.03
C LEU A 10 16.54 8.34 20.39
N PHE A 11 17.43 8.68 21.33
CA PHE A 11 17.38 8.20 22.70
C PHE A 11 16.06 8.57 23.40
N LEU A 12 15.61 9.80 23.24
CA LEU A 12 14.34 10.27 23.80
C LEU A 12 13.17 9.43 23.26
N GLY A 13 13.16 9.18 21.94
CA GLY A 13 12.14 8.33 21.28
C GLY A 13 12.15 6.90 21.82
N LEU A 14 13.32 6.29 21.95
CA LEU A 14 13.49 4.93 22.51
C LEU A 14 13.02 4.86 23.97
N LEU A 15 13.48 5.80 24.82
CA LEU A 15 13.05 5.87 26.22
C LEU A 15 11.54 6.05 26.34
N GLY A 16 10.96 6.92 25.50
CA GLY A 16 9.50 7.12 25.46
C GLY A 16 8.76 5.84 25.10
N ALA A 17 9.24 5.07 24.11
CA ALA A 17 8.65 3.82 23.70
C ALA A 17 8.76 2.74 24.77
N LEU A 18 9.93 2.54 25.37
CA LEU A 18 10.16 1.56 26.44
C LEU A 18 9.41 1.90 27.71
N ALA A 19 9.48 3.15 28.17
CA ALA A 19 8.73 3.61 29.34
C ALA A 19 7.22 3.53 29.13
N GLY A 20 6.75 3.86 27.92
CA GLY A 20 5.35 3.73 27.53
C GLY A 20 4.87 2.30 27.59
N ALA A 21 5.56 1.38 26.93
CA ALA A 21 5.24 -0.05 26.97
C ALA A 21 5.28 -0.62 28.39
N GLY A 22 6.37 -0.38 29.13
CA GLY A 22 6.57 -0.84 30.50
C GLY A 22 5.48 -0.33 31.45
N SER A 23 5.19 0.99 31.43
CA SER A 23 4.14 1.58 32.26
C SER A 23 2.75 1.01 31.98
N LEU A 24 2.43 0.78 30.70
CA LEU A 24 1.15 0.18 30.30
C LEU A 24 1.06 -1.28 30.74
N LEU A 25 2.12 -2.09 30.55
CA LEU A 25 2.16 -3.50 30.98
C LEU A 25 2.02 -3.64 32.50
N VAL A 26 2.81 -2.85 33.28
CA VAL A 26 2.72 -2.86 34.74
C VAL A 26 1.36 -2.30 35.20
N GLY A 27 0.83 -1.30 34.50
CA GLY A 27 -0.51 -0.76 34.78
C GLY A 27 -1.62 -1.79 34.55
N LEU A 28 -1.52 -2.62 33.50
CA LEU A 28 -2.46 -3.72 33.23
C LEU A 28 -2.37 -4.83 34.31
N SER A 29 -1.15 -5.25 34.66
CA SER A 29 -0.95 -6.34 35.63
C SER A 29 -1.31 -5.93 37.06
N SER A 30 -1.07 -4.67 37.46
CA SER A 30 -1.33 -4.16 38.81
C SER A 30 -2.70 -3.49 38.98
N GLY A 31 -3.44 -3.28 37.89
CA GLY A 31 -4.70 -2.53 37.90
C GLY A 31 -4.57 -1.03 38.20
N ARG A 32 -3.33 -0.48 38.19
CA ARG A 32 -3.06 0.92 38.57
C ARG A 32 -3.36 1.88 37.43
N ARG A 33 -4.49 2.62 37.55
CA ARG A 33 -4.92 3.63 36.58
C ARG A 33 -3.92 4.77 36.37
N SER A 34 -3.11 5.13 37.38
CA SER A 34 -2.05 6.14 37.26
C SER A 34 -0.98 5.73 36.26
N LEU A 35 -0.53 4.47 36.31
CA LEU A 35 0.45 3.93 35.36
C LEU A 35 -0.13 3.83 33.94
N LEU A 36 -1.39 3.43 33.79
CA LEU A 36 -2.05 3.42 32.48
C LEU A 36 -2.15 4.81 31.87
N ARG A 37 -2.41 5.84 32.70
CA ARG A 37 -2.44 7.24 32.25
C ARG A 37 -1.05 7.74 31.89
N ALA A 38 -0.05 7.52 32.75
CA ALA A 38 1.33 7.91 32.47
C ALA A 38 1.88 7.22 31.22
N GLY A 39 1.67 5.89 31.09
CA GLY A 39 2.10 5.10 29.92
C GLY A 39 1.55 5.63 28.60
N GLN A 40 0.32 6.15 28.61
CA GLN A 40 -0.22 6.79 27.41
C GLN A 40 0.41 8.14 27.07
N GLY A 41 0.92 8.86 28.05
CA GLY A 41 1.57 10.17 27.89
C GLY A 41 2.95 10.06 27.24
N TYR A 42 3.65 8.95 27.37
CA TYR A 42 4.99 8.76 26.79
C TYR A 42 5.00 8.82 25.27
N ILE A 43 3.85 8.75 24.60
CA ILE A 43 3.77 8.96 23.14
C ILE A 43 4.30 10.33 22.72
N TRP A 44 4.23 11.35 23.58
CA TRP A 44 4.77 12.66 23.32
C TRP A 44 6.30 12.63 23.23
N LEU A 45 6.98 11.80 24.02
CA LEU A 45 8.44 11.63 23.93
C LEU A 45 8.82 10.91 22.64
N VAL A 46 8.06 9.88 22.24
CA VAL A 46 8.28 9.18 20.96
C VAL A 46 8.12 10.14 19.78
N ALA A 47 7.02 10.91 19.76
CA ALA A 47 6.75 11.87 18.69
C ALA A 47 7.77 13.01 18.68
N LEU A 48 8.10 13.57 19.84
CA LEU A 48 9.11 14.63 19.96
C LEU A 48 10.48 14.14 19.50
N GLY A 49 10.88 12.93 19.92
CA GLY A 49 12.13 12.30 19.49
C GLY A 49 12.21 12.16 17.97
N ALA A 50 11.15 11.60 17.34
CA ALA A 50 11.09 11.46 15.89
C ALA A 50 11.16 12.81 15.15
N VAL A 51 10.41 13.81 15.62
CA VAL A 51 10.38 15.15 15.01
C VAL A 51 11.73 15.86 15.16
N LEU A 52 12.33 15.86 16.36
CA LEU A 52 13.62 16.51 16.60
C LEU A 52 14.74 15.83 15.80
N ALA A 53 14.77 14.49 15.71
CA ALA A 53 15.73 13.77 14.88
C ALA A 53 15.56 14.13 13.40
N THR A 54 14.31 14.19 12.90
CA THR A 54 14.02 14.62 11.54
C THR A 54 14.48 16.08 11.28
N VAL A 55 14.20 16.99 12.20
CA VAL A 55 14.64 18.40 12.11
C VAL A 55 16.16 18.50 12.12
N ALA A 56 16.84 17.72 12.97
CA ALA A 56 18.31 17.68 13.01
C ALA A 56 18.90 17.22 11.67
N MET A 57 18.32 16.14 11.07
CA MET A 57 18.77 15.63 9.76
C MET A 57 18.47 16.61 8.63
N GLN A 58 17.27 17.18 8.58
CA GLN A 58 16.92 18.18 7.56
C GLN A 58 17.81 19.42 7.66
N ARG A 59 18.07 19.88 8.89
CA ARG A 59 19.00 20.99 9.10
C ARG A 59 20.41 20.63 8.62
N ALA A 60 20.90 19.43 8.93
CA ALA A 60 22.23 18.97 8.51
C ALA A 60 22.36 18.94 6.97
N LEU A 61 21.37 18.41 6.27
CA LEU A 61 21.32 18.38 4.79
C LEU A 61 21.23 19.80 4.20
N ILE A 62 20.34 20.65 4.72
CA ILE A 62 20.17 22.02 4.20
C ILE A 62 21.42 22.88 4.41
N THR A 63 22.16 22.67 5.51
CA THR A 63 23.36 23.47 5.86
C THR A 63 24.68 22.80 5.44
N HIS A 64 24.63 21.71 4.66
CA HIS A 64 25.81 20.95 4.21
C HIS A 64 26.75 20.56 5.36
N ASP A 65 26.18 19.98 6.45
CA ASP A 65 26.96 19.58 7.61
C ASP A 65 27.69 18.23 7.33
N PHE A 66 28.74 18.30 6.52
CA PHE A 66 29.57 17.16 6.15
C PHE A 66 30.31 16.49 7.33
N THR A 67 30.08 16.95 8.57
CA THR A 67 30.54 16.21 9.76
C THR A 67 29.74 14.91 10.00
N LEU A 68 28.59 14.75 9.34
CA LEU A 68 27.78 13.53 9.35
C LEU A 68 28.09 12.66 8.14
N VAL A 69 28.36 11.38 8.36
CA VAL A 69 28.55 10.39 7.28
C VAL A 69 27.36 10.36 6.32
N TYR A 70 26.14 10.48 6.85
CA TYR A 70 24.93 10.51 6.02
C TYR A 70 24.92 11.70 5.04
N VAL A 71 25.29 12.88 5.50
CA VAL A 71 25.33 14.09 4.66
C VAL A 71 26.49 14.01 3.66
N ASP A 72 27.64 13.48 4.10
CA ASP A 72 28.79 13.27 3.24
C ASP A 72 28.49 12.35 2.04
N ASN A 73 27.72 11.30 2.26
CA ASN A 73 27.36 10.34 1.21
C ASN A 73 26.18 10.80 0.32
N ASN A 74 25.29 11.66 0.83
CA ASN A 74 23.98 11.92 0.21
C ASN A 74 23.72 13.42 -0.10
N ASP A 75 24.70 14.29 0.06
CA ASP A 75 24.55 15.71 -0.24
C ASP A 75 25.75 16.27 -1.00
N SER A 76 25.54 17.41 -1.65
CA SER A 76 26.55 18.18 -2.36
C SER A 76 26.18 19.65 -2.32
N THR A 77 27.18 20.53 -2.31
CA THR A 77 26.96 21.99 -2.40
C THR A 77 26.25 22.39 -3.71
N PHE A 78 26.26 21.52 -4.74
CA PHE A 78 25.59 21.72 -6.00
C PHE A 78 24.15 21.18 -6.02
N THR A 79 23.74 20.39 -5.01
CA THR A 79 22.40 19.78 -4.96
C THR A 79 21.33 20.86 -4.74
N PRO A 80 20.31 20.97 -5.61
CA PRO A 80 19.20 21.90 -5.41
C PRO A 80 18.43 21.63 -4.10
N LEU A 81 17.87 22.66 -3.48
CA LEU A 81 17.23 22.58 -2.15
C LEU A 81 16.17 21.46 -2.06
N ILE A 82 15.35 21.30 -3.10
CA ILE A 82 14.32 20.25 -3.11
C ILE A 82 14.93 18.86 -2.97
N TYR A 83 16.04 18.59 -3.65
CA TYR A 83 16.73 17.30 -3.59
C TYR A 83 17.55 17.12 -2.32
N ARG A 84 18.02 18.20 -1.68
CA ARG A 84 18.57 18.13 -0.30
C ARG A 84 17.51 17.70 0.71
N ILE A 85 16.31 18.26 0.61
CA ILE A 85 15.20 17.85 1.48
C ILE A 85 14.86 16.38 1.26
N THR A 86 14.79 15.94 0.00
CA THR A 86 14.44 14.56 -0.34
C THR A 86 15.58 13.57 -0.08
N ALA A 87 16.82 14.04 0.00
CA ALA A 87 17.99 13.23 0.36
C ALA A 87 17.82 12.54 1.73
N MET A 88 16.97 13.06 2.62
CA MET A 88 16.68 12.38 3.89
C MET A 88 16.15 10.96 3.72
N TRP A 89 15.48 10.64 2.63
CA TRP A 89 14.98 9.28 2.38
C TRP A 89 15.61 8.59 1.19
N SER A 90 16.70 9.15 0.67
CA SER A 90 17.41 8.60 -0.49
C SER A 90 18.34 7.43 -0.15
N ASP A 91 18.56 7.18 1.14
CA ASP A 91 19.47 6.14 1.63
C ASP A 91 18.94 5.46 2.89
N LEU A 92 19.58 4.36 3.31
CA LEU A 92 19.15 3.42 4.33
C LEU A 92 18.74 4.12 5.65
N ALA A 93 19.68 4.76 6.32
CA ALA A 93 19.47 5.28 7.68
C ALA A 93 18.41 6.39 7.74
N GLY A 94 18.41 7.30 6.77
CA GLY A 94 17.43 8.37 6.69
C GLY A 94 16.03 7.85 6.31
N SER A 95 15.94 6.79 5.50
CA SER A 95 14.68 6.14 5.17
C SER A 95 14.04 5.47 6.39
N ILE A 96 14.85 4.91 7.31
CA ILE A 96 14.37 4.37 8.59
C ILE A 96 13.92 5.50 9.52
N LEU A 97 14.59 6.66 9.48
CA LEU A 97 14.16 7.85 10.22
C LEU A 97 12.78 8.34 9.73
N LEU A 98 12.55 8.37 8.41
CA LEU A 98 11.22 8.67 7.86
C LEU A 98 10.18 7.64 8.31
N TRP A 99 10.53 6.36 8.34
CA TRP A 99 9.66 5.29 8.85
C TRP A 99 9.26 5.55 10.31
N ALA A 100 10.22 5.88 11.17
CA ALA A 100 9.99 6.20 12.59
C ALA A 100 9.13 7.46 12.77
N LEU A 101 9.35 8.50 11.95
CA LEU A 101 8.52 9.72 11.95
C LEU A 101 7.06 9.42 11.62
N VAL A 102 6.82 8.68 10.55
CA VAL A 102 5.46 8.29 10.12
C VAL A 102 4.79 7.40 11.16
N LEU A 103 5.51 6.42 11.72
CA LEU A 103 5.01 5.57 12.82
C LEU A 103 4.59 6.42 14.02
N SER A 104 5.45 7.34 14.45
CA SER A 104 5.18 8.23 15.58
C SER A 104 3.93 9.08 15.34
N GLY A 105 3.74 9.55 14.10
CA GLY A 105 2.54 10.25 13.66
C GLY A 105 1.26 9.39 13.80
N TYR A 106 1.32 8.13 13.37
CA TYR A 106 0.19 7.19 13.51
C TYR A 106 -0.10 6.85 14.97
N LEU A 107 0.92 6.62 15.80
CA LEU A 107 0.74 6.36 17.23
C LEU A 107 0.16 7.58 17.96
N MET A 108 0.61 8.80 17.61
CA MET A 108 0.03 10.03 18.13
C MET A 108 -1.43 10.19 17.71
N ALA A 109 -1.75 9.96 16.44
CA ALA A 109 -3.12 10.01 15.93
C ALA A 109 -4.02 8.96 16.61
N MET A 110 -3.50 7.75 16.86
CA MET A 110 -4.15 6.71 17.64
C MET A 110 -4.41 7.18 19.10
N TRP A 111 -3.43 7.82 19.73
CA TRP A 111 -3.61 8.38 21.07
C TRP A 111 -4.72 9.44 21.11
N ILE A 112 -4.71 10.40 20.18
CA ILE A 112 -5.73 11.45 20.08
C ILE A 112 -7.13 10.83 19.89
N ARG A 113 -7.25 9.85 18.99
CA ARG A 113 -8.53 9.21 18.64
C ARG A 113 -9.13 8.45 19.82
N PHE A 114 -8.29 7.76 20.61
CA PHE A 114 -8.73 6.86 21.67
C PHE A 114 -8.47 7.40 23.08
N ARG A 115 -8.17 8.69 23.26
CA ARG A 115 -7.87 9.30 24.58
C ARG A 115 -9.00 9.15 25.61
N LYS A 116 -10.26 9.11 25.16
CA LYS A 116 -11.44 8.90 26.03
C LYS A 116 -11.60 7.43 26.49
N ARG A 117 -10.92 6.49 25.84
CA ARG A 117 -10.92 5.06 26.13
C ARG A 117 -9.56 4.61 26.68
N ALA A 118 -8.98 5.42 27.52
CA ALA A 118 -7.63 5.25 28.06
C ALA A 118 -7.41 3.96 28.84
N TYR A 119 -8.48 3.42 29.41
CA TYR A 119 -8.45 2.22 30.27
C TYR A 119 -9.02 0.97 29.59
N ASP A 120 -9.47 1.09 28.36
CA ASP A 120 -9.95 -0.04 27.57
C ASP A 120 -8.79 -1.00 27.27
N PRO A 121 -8.87 -2.29 27.68
CA PRO A 121 -7.76 -3.23 27.50
C PRO A 121 -7.31 -3.38 26.04
N VAL A 122 -8.24 -3.37 25.08
CA VAL A 122 -7.90 -3.46 23.65
C VAL A 122 -7.08 -2.24 23.21
N VAL A 123 -7.50 -1.04 23.62
CA VAL A 123 -6.77 0.20 23.29
C VAL A 123 -5.40 0.23 23.97
N VAL A 124 -5.31 -0.24 25.20
CA VAL A 124 -4.02 -0.29 25.92
C VAL A 124 -3.07 -1.27 25.25
N TRP A 125 -3.50 -2.50 24.94
CA TRP A 125 -2.68 -3.49 24.26
C TRP A 125 -2.28 -3.06 22.85
N ALA A 126 -3.18 -2.37 22.12
CA ALA A 126 -2.82 -1.80 20.81
C ALA A 126 -1.69 -0.77 20.93
N LYS A 127 -1.67 0.06 21.98
CA LYS A 127 -0.58 1.01 22.24
C LYS A 127 0.70 0.31 22.69
N VAL A 128 0.62 -0.73 23.52
CA VAL A 128 1.79 -1.55 23.89
C VAL A 128 2.45 -2.10 22.64
N THR A 129 1.66 -2.73 21.75
CA THR A 129 2.20 -3.26 20.47
C THR A 129 2.86 -2.16 19.64
N GLY A 130 2.23 -0.99 19.53
CA GLY A 130 2.78 0.16 18.80
C GLY A 130 4.09 0.67 19.42
N TYR A 131 4.19 0.73 20.74
CA TYR A 131 5.43 1.12 21.44
C TYR A 131 6.55 0.10 21.24
N VAL A 132 6.25 -1.20 21.25
CA VAL A 132 7.25 -2.26 20.98
C VAL A 132 7.81 -2.13 19.57
N ILE A 133 6.96 -1.87 18.58
CA ILE A 133 7.40 -1.63 17.20
C ILE A 133 8.26 -0.34 17.13
N ALA A 134 7.83 0.74 17.81
CA ALA A 134 8.62 1.97 17.86
C ALA A 134 9.98 1.76 18.53
N ALA A 135 10.03 1.03 19.65
CA ALA A 135 11.27 0.71 20.34
C ALA A 135 12.25 -0.05 19.44
N PHE A 136 11.77 -0.99 18.62
CA PHE A 136 12.58 -1.70 17.65
C PHE A 136 13.25 -0.72 16.66
N PHE A 137 12.48 0.16 16.00
CA PHE A 137 13.03 1.07 14.99
C PHE A 137 13.95 2.14 15.59
N PHE A 138 13.62 2.70 16.76
CA PHE A 138 14.53 3.61 17.45
C PHE A 138 15.81 2.90 17.92
N GLY A 139 15.69 1.67 18.40
CA GLY A 139 16.84 0.84 18.76
C GLY A 139 17.74 0.54 17.56
N LEU A 140 17.15 0.19 16.41
CA LEU A 140 17.87 -0.05 15.15
C LEU A 140 18.69 1.19 14.72
N MET A 141 18.08 2.39 14.81
CA MET A 141 18.75 3.65 14.49
C MET A 141 19.85 4.03 15.48
N LEU A 142 19.80 3.57 16.72
CA LEU A 142 20.85 3.84 17.71
C LEU A 142 22.01 2.83 17.69
N THR A 143 21.87 1.74 16.92
CA THR A 143 22.86 0.64 16.89
C THR A 143 23.43 0.43 15.50
N LEU A 144 22.64 -0.09 14.57
CA LEU A 144 23.10 -0.58 13.27
C LEU A 144 22.89 0.41 12.13
N SER A 145 22.00 1.38 12.27
CA SER A 145 21.64 2.33 11.21
C SER A 145 21.53 3.74 11.77
N ASP A 146 22.62 4.22 12.45
CA ASP A 146 22.64 5.56 13.06
C ASP A 146 22.78 6.63 11.97
N PRO A 147 21.71 7.42 11.71
CA PRO A 147 21.75 8.49 10.71
C PRO A 147 22.62 9.68 11.14
N PHE A 148 23.09 9.70 12.41
CA PHE A 148 23.92 10.76 12.99
C PHE A 148 25.36 10.32 13.26
N THR A 149 25.82 9.26 12.60
CA THR A 149 27.22 8.83 12.67
C THR A 149 28.15 9.95 12.22
N ARG A 150 29.22 10.19 13.00
CA ARG A 150 30.21 11.22 12.71
C ARG A 150 31.26 10.71 11.74
N VAL A 151 31.69 11.56 10.81
CA VAL A 151 32.84 11.31 9.92
C VAL A 151 34.10 11.21 10.78
N HIS A 152 34.89 10.16 10.55
CA HIS A 152 36.19 9.94 11.20
C HIS A 152 37.31 10.55 10.34
N GLY A 153 38.21 11.35 10.96
CA GLY A 153 39.32 11.98 10.26
C GLY A 153 38.99 13.39 9.75
N ALA A 154 39.58 13.77 8.61
CA ALA A 154 39.34 15.06 7.99
C ALA A 154 37.89 15.14 7.47
N VAL A 155 37.19 16.21 7.86
CA VAL A 155 35.80 16.42 7.38
C VAL A 155 35.85 16.85 5.91
N PRO A 156 35.16 16.16 5.01
CA PRO A 156 35.07 16.60 3.63
C PRO A 156 34.38 17.95 3.48
N THR A 157 34.74 18.67 2.44
CA THR A 157 34.11 19.96 2.08
C THR A 157 33.04 19.80 1.01
N GLN A 158 32.89 18.57 0.47
CA GLN A 158 32.00 18.25 -0.63
C GLN A 158 31.70 16.77 -0.66
N GLY A 159 30.45 16.40 -0.84
CA GLY A 159 30.01 15.03 -1.06
C GLY A 159 29.51 14.79 -2.51
N PRO A 160 29.24 13.53 -2.91
CA PRO A 160 28.83 13.15 -4.27
C PRO A 160 27.41 13.63 -4.62
N GLY A 161 26.61 14.00 -3.64
CA GLY A 161 25.18 14.25 -3.81
C GLY A 161 24.32 12.97 -3.71
N PRO A 162 23.00 13.11 -3.71
CA PRO A 162 22.09 11.96 -3.76
C PRO A 162 22.28 11.17 -5.07
N ASN A 163 21.82 9.92 -5.09
CA ASN A 163 21.80 9.11 -6.32
C ASN A 163 21.23 9.93 -7.50
N PRO A 164 21.91 9.98 -8.65
CA PRO A 164 21.49 10.74 -9.84
C PRO A 164 20.03 10.49 -10.26
N LEU A 165 19.55 9.24 -10.19
CA LEU A 165 18.16 8.89 -10.51
C LEU A 165 17.15 9.62 -9.61
N LEU A 166 17.53 9.94 -8.37
CA LEU A 166 16.68 10.64 -7.41
C LEU A 166 16.71 12.17 -7.56
N GLN A 167 17.53 12.70 -8.49
CA GLN A 167 17.68 14.14 -8.74
C GLN A 167 17.06 14.58 -10.09
N ASP A 168 16.54 13.66 -10.89
CA ASP A 168 16.01 13.99 -12.23
C ASP A 168 14.58 14.54 -12.20
N ARG A 169 13.71 13.98 -11.33
CA ARG A 169 12.27 14.32 -11.32
C ARG A 169 11.75 14.61 -9.92
N VAL A 170 10.87 15.61 -9.82
CA VAL A 170 10.24 16.04 -8.54
C VAL A 170 9.36 14.95 -7.92
N LEU A 171 8.96 13.92 -8.65
CA LEU A 171 8.17 12.79 -8.14
C LEU A 171 8.82 12.10 -6.94
N VAL A 172 10.15 12.16 -6.80
CA VAL A 172 10.89 11.65 -5.64
C VAL A 172 10.46 12.32 -4.32
N ALA A 173 9.91 13.54 -4.38
CA ALA A 173 9.40 14.24 -3.19
C ALA A 173 8.08 13.67 -2.68
N PHE A 174 7.28 13.02 -3.52
CA PHE A 174 5.93 12.58 -3.18
C PHE A 174 5.79 11.06 -3.09
N HIS A 175 6.40 10.33 -4.03
CA HIS A 175 6.28 8.87 -4.13
C HIS A 175 6.72 8.14 -2.85
N PRO A 176 7.96 8.28 -2.32
CA PRO A 176 8.40 7.54 -1.15
C PRO A 176 7.61 7.91 0.12
N PRO A 177 7.34 9.19 0.46
CA PRO A 177 6.51 9.52 1.61
C PRO A 177 5.11 8.91 1.57
N LEU A 178 4.47 8.82 0.40
CA LEU A 178 3.16 8.17 0.26
C LEU A 178 3.24 6.65 0.44
N LEU A 179 4.31 6.00 -0.05
CA LEU A 179 4.57 4.59 0.24
C LEU A 179 4.70 4.35 1.75
N TYR A 180 5.49 5.18 2.46
CA TYR A 180 5.66 5.06 3.92
C TYR A 180 4.34 5.30 4.66
N LEU A 181 3.56 6.32 4.28
CA LEU A 181 2.24 6.54 4.85
C LEU A 181 1.33 5.32 4.66
N GLY A 182 1.44 4.65 3.53
CA GLY A 182 0.70 3.42 3.26
C GLY A 182 1.18 2.24 4.08
N LEU A 183 2.44 1.86 3.90
CA LEU A 183 3.04 0.67 4.52
C LEU A 183 3.01 0.75 6.05
N VAL A 184 3.52 1.84 6.62
CA VAL A 184 3.55 2.06 8.07
C VAL A 184 2.14 2.24 8.64
N GLY A 185 1.20 2.77 7.85
CA GLY A 185 -0.18 2.96 8.27
C GLY A 185 -0.91 1.68 8.65
N PHE A 186 -0.51 0.54 8.10
CA PHE A 186 -1.05 -0.77 8.49
C PHE A 186 -0.62 -1.22 9.90
N THR A 187 0.32 -0.53 10.54
CA THR A 187 0.65 -0.76 11.95
C THR A 187 -0.56 -0.55 12.87
N VAL A 188 -1.41 0.45 12.60
CA VAL A 188 -2.58 0.69 13.47
C VAL A 188 -3.57 -0.48 13.45
N PRO A 189 -4.10 -0.94 12.29
CA PRO A 189 -4.97 -2.11 12.28
C PRO A 189 -4.27 -3.39 12.77
N PHE A 190 -2.97 -3.57 12.54
CA PHE A 190 -2.19 -4.65 13.11
C PHE A 190 -2.18 -4.62 14.65
N CYS A 191 -1.88 -3.47 15.27
CA CYS A 191 -1.89 -3.30 16.71
C CYS A 191 -3.25 -3.66 17.33
N PHE A 192 -4.35 -3.27 16.69
CA PHE A 192 -5.70 -3.62 17.15
C PHE A 192 -6.03 -5.10 16.94
N ALA A 193 -5.55 -5.74 15.87
CA ALA A 193 -5.71 -7.18 15.66
C ALA A 193 -4.97 -7.98 16.73
N VAL A 194 -3.71 -7.64 17.03
CA VAL A 194 -2.93 -8.23 18.11
C VAL A 194 -3.62 -8.02 19.45
N ALA A 195 -4.05 -6.78 19.77
CA ALA A 195 -4.75 -6.46 21.01
C ALA A 195 -6.06 -7.25 21.17
N SER A 196 -6.79 -7.43 20.07
CA SER A 196 -8.03 -8.22 20.03
C SER A 196 -7.77 -9.70 20.33
N LEU A 197 -6.69 -10.27 19.80
CA LEU A 197 -6.26 -11.64 20.11
C LEU A 197 -5.79 -11.79 21.57
N VAL A 198 -4.96 -10.86 22.05
CA VAL A 198 -4.46 -10.90 23.44
C VAL A 198 -5.61 -10.81 24.44
N THR A 199 -6.57 -9.92 24.23
CA THR A 199 -7.70 -9.71 25.15
C THR A 199 -8.85 -10.69 24.95
N GLY A 200 -8.84 -11.50 23.88
CA GLY A 200 -9.95 -12.39 23.51
C GLY A 200 -11.17 -11.66 22.92
N GLN A 201 -11.11 -10.35 22.71
CA GLN A 201 -12.20 -9.56 22.14
C GLN A 201 -12.17 -9.59 20.60
N VAL A 202 -12.28 -10.80 20.03
CA VAL A 202 -12.15 -11.08 18.58
C VAL A 202 -13.43 -10.80 17.78
N GLY A 203 -14.39 -10.08 18.35
CA GLY A 203 -15.64 -9.68 17.70
C GLY A 203 -15.45 -8.62 16.60
N GLN A 204 -16.52 -7.89 16.30
CA GLN A 204 -16.49 -6.87 15.23
C GLN A 204 -15.91 -5.51 15.70
N GLY A 205 -15.70 -5.29 16.99
CA GLY A 205 -15.33 -4.00 17.58
C GLY A 205 -14.03 -3.43 16.97
N TRP A 206 -12.97 -4.22 16.96
CA TRP A 206 -11.67 -3.82 16.42
C TRP A 206 -11.75 -3.45 14.91
N LEU A 207 -12.60 -4.12 14.17
CA LEU A 207 -12.79 -3.93 12.73
C LEU A 207 -13.47 -2.59 12.41
N PHE A 208 -14.45 -2.17 13.23
CA PHE A 208 -15.08 -0.86 13.11
C PHE A 208 -14.11 0.28 13.44
N GLU A 209 -13.27 0.09 14.45
CA GLU A 209 -12.31 1.09 14.88
C GLU A 209 -11.19 1.27 13.85
N THR A 210 -10.72 0.20 13.23
CA THR A 210 -9.55 0.22 12.32
C THR A 210 -9.88 0.47 10.86
N ARG A 211 -11.15 0.36 10.46
CA ARG A 211 -11.56 0.45 9.06
C ARG A 211 -11.06 1.70 8.34
N ARG A 212 -11.19 2.89 8.94
CA ARG A 212 -10.74 4.13 8.31
C ARG A 212 -9.23 4.19 8.19
N TRP A 213 -8.51 3.65 9.16
CA TRP A 213 -7.05 3.54 9.12
C TRP A 213 -6.60 2.65 7.97
N SER A 214 -7.24 1.49 7.81
CA SER A 214 -6.93 0.56 6.73
C SER A 214 -7.21 1.15 5.35
N ILE A 215 -8.34 1.84 5.15
CA ILE A 215 -8.65 2.51 3.87
C ILE A 215 -7.66 3.65 3.62
N PHE A 216 -7.31 4.46 4.61
CA PHE A 216 -6.35 5.55 4.46
C PHE A 216 -4.96 5.02 4.10
N ALA A 217 -4.47 4.01 4.83
CA ALA A 217 -3.20 3.37 4.55
C ALA A 217 -3.17 2.77 3.13
N TRP A 218 -4.23 2.04 2.75
CA TRP A 218 -4.38 1.48 1.40
C TRP A 218 -4.40 2.57 0.32
N THR A 219 -5.07 3.69 0.57
CA THR A 219 -5.12 4.82 -0.37
C THR A 219 -3.73 5.44 -0.58
N CYS A 220 -3.00 5.68 0.51
CA CYS A 220 -1.63 6.20 0.44
C CYS A 220 -0.69 5.23 -0.28
N LEU A 221 -0.79 3.92 0.03
CA LEU A 221 0.01 2.89 -0.63
C LEU A 221 -0.31 2.82 -2.13
N THR A 222 -1.59 2.87 -2.50
CA THR A 222 -2.01 2.91 -3.92
C THR A 222 -1.44 4.14 -4.63
N ALA A 223 -1.56 5.32 -4.03
CA ALA A 223 -0.98 6.54 -4.57
C ALA A 223 0.54 6.45 -4.72
N GLY A 224 1.22 5.90 -3.70
CA GLY A 224 2.65 5.65 -3.73
C GLY A 224 3.06 4.71 -4.86
N VAL A 225 2.40 3.57 -5.01
CA VAL A 225 2.68 2.59 -6.10
C VAL A 225 2.47 3.22 -7.48
N VAL A 226 1.35 3.92 -7.69
CA VAL A 226 1.06 4.58 -8.99
C VAL A 226 2.09 5.67 -9.32
N LEU A 227 2.46 6.49 -8.34
CA LEU A 227 3.49 7.52 -8.56
C LEU A 227 4.88 6.93 -8.75
N GLY A 228 5.19 5.78 -8.14
CA GLY A 228 6.43 5.05 -8.36
C GLY A 228 6.52 4.47 -9.76
N ALA A 229 5.44 3.88 -10.25
CA ALA A 229 5.34 3.42 -11.62
C ALA A 229 5.50 4.58 -12.62
N TRP A 230 4.90 5.74 -12.33
CA TRP A 230 5.07 6.93 -13.15
C TRP A 230 6.51 7.50 -13.10
N TRP A 231 7.13 7.47 -11.91
CA TRP A 231 8.54 7.87 -11.76
C TRP A 231 9.47 6.96 -12.58
N SER A 232 9.31 5.64 -12.49
CA SER A 232 10.05 4.64 -13.29
C SER A 232 9.92 4.94 -14.80
N TYR A 233 8.71 5.18 -15.28
CA TYR A 233 8.42 5.53 -16.65
C TYR A 233 9.14 6.80 -17.13
N GLN A 234 9.32 7.79 -16.26
CA GLN A 234 9.94 9.08 -16.62
C GLN A 234 11.47 9.11 -16.46
N VAL A 235 12.08 8.16 -15.73
CA VAL A 235 13.49 8.28 -15.32
C VAL A 235 14.37 7.19 -15.87
N LEU A 236 13.87 5.95 -16.07
CA LEU A 236 14.74 4.82 -16.37
C LEU A 236 15.06 4.61 -17.86
N GLY A 237 14.49 5.38 -18.77
CA GLY A 237 14.85 5.37 -20.19
C GLY A 237 14.38 4.15 -21.00
N TRP A 238 13.63 3.22 -20.43
CA TRP A 238 13.18 1.94 -21.02
C TRP A 238 11.69 1.90 -21.41
N SER A 239 10.98 3.02 -21.25
CA SER A 239 9.54 3.13 -21.53
C SER A 239 8.65 2.16 -20.74
N GLY A 240 9.17 1.52 -19.69
CA GLY A 240 8.42 0.66 -18.80
C GLY A 240 8.02 1.37 -17.50
N TYR A 241 6.98 0.87 -16.87
CA TYR A 241 6.44 1.43 -15.62
C TYR A 241 6.34 0.37 -14.52
N TRP A 242 6.63 -0.90 -14.81
CA TRP A 242 6.63 -2.02 -13.88
C TRP A 242 7.56 -3.13 -14.38
N ALA A 243 8.57 -3.47 -13.58
CA ALA A 243 9.62 -4.43 -13.96
C ALA A 243 9.54 -5.76 -13.20
N TRP A 244 8.59 -5.94 -12.28
CA TRP A 244 8.59 -7.01 -11.28
C TRP A 244 9.86 -7.00 -10.40
N ASP A 245 10.42 -5.80 -10.22
CA ASP A 245 11.55 -5.59 -9.34
C ASP A 245 11.21 -6.00 -7.89
N PRO A 246 12.14 -6.62 -7.12
CA PRO A 246 11.87 -7.02 -5.74
C PRO A 246 11.35 -5.90 -4.84
N VAL A 247 11.75 -4.64 -5.08
CA VAL A 247 11.26 -3.48 -4.32
C VAL A 247 9.83 -3.12 -4.70
N GLU A 248 9.48 -3.18 -5.98
CA GLU A 248 8.10 -3.03 -6.46
C GLU A 248 7.20 -4.13 -5.87
N ASN A 249 7.66 -5.37 -5.93
CA ASN A 249 6.97 -6.53 -5.36
C ASN A 249 6.77 -6.38 -3.84
N SER A 250 7.75 -5.80 -3.13
CA SER A 250 7.68 -5.56 -1.69
C SER A 250 6.55 -4.60 -1.28
N ALA A 251 6.18 -3.66 -2.16
CA ALA A 251 5.05 -2.76 -1.96
C ALA A 251 3.72 -3.40 -2.41
N LEU A 252 3.75 -4.23 -3.46
CA LEU A 252 2.57 -4.91 -3.99
C LEU A 252 2.03 -5.98 -3.03
N LEU A 253 2.88 -6.75 -2.37
CA LEU A 253 2.50 -7.82 -1.45
C LEU A 253 1.55 -7.35 -0.32
N PRO A 254 1.88 -6.33 0.50
CA PRO A 254 0.97 -5.80 1.50
C PRO A 254 -0.26 -5.12 0.88
N TRP A 255 -0.16 -4.55 -0.34
CA TRP A 255 -1.31 -4.00 -1.06
C TRP A 255 -2.34 -5.09 -1.42
N LEU A 256 -1.89 -6.26 -1.90
CA LEU A 256 -2.76 -7.40 -2.25
C LEU A 256 -3.50 -7.94 -1.02
N THR A 257 -2.77 -8.18 0.08
CA THR A 257 -3.37 -8.71 1.33
C THR A 257 -4.29 -7.70 1.99
N ALA A 258 -3.95 -6.41 1.95
CA ALA A 258 -4.82 -5.33 2.42
C ALA A 258 -6.09 -5.20 1.58
N THR A 259 -6.00 -5.36 0.25
CA THR A 259 -7.17 -5.36 -0.65
C THR A 259 -8.10 -6.52 -0.32
N ALA A 260 -7.57 -7.72 -0.15
CA ALA A 260 -8.33 -8.87 0.32
C ALA A 260 -9.00 -8.60 1.67
N PHE A 261 -8.27 -8.01 2.62
CA PHE A 261 -8.80 -7.63 3.94
C PHE A 261 -9.96 -6.64 3.84
N LEU A 262 -9.85 -5.59 3.02
CA LEU A 262 -10.92 -4.61 2.85
C LEU A 262 -12.23 -5.25 2.32
N HIS A 263 -12.12 -6.21 1.41
CA HIS A 263 -13.26 -6.95 0.89
C HIS A 263 -13.82 -7.95 1.91
N SER A 264 -12.96 -8.71 2.58
CA SER A 264 -13.35 -9.71 3.59
C SER A 264 -13.99 -9.06 4.83
N ALA A 265 -13.52 -7.88 5.21
CA ALA A 265 -14.09 -7.10 6.32
C ALA A 265 -15.58 -6.77 6.10
N MET A 266 -16.02 -6.59 4.85
CA MET A 266 -17.44 -6.38 4.53
C MET A 266 -18.29 -7.60 4.86
N VAL A 267 -17.76 -8.81 4.64
CA VAL A 267 -18.45 -10.07 4.99
C VAL A 267 -18.59 -10.19 6.50
N GLN A 268 -17.52 -9.96 7.24
CA GLN A 268 -17.57 -10.01 8.70
C GLN A 268 -18.55 -8.99 9.28
N GLN A 269 -18.58 -7.76 8.76
CA GLN A 269 -19.51 -6.72 9.23
C GLN A 269 -20.97 -7.03 8.97
N ARG A 270 -21.30 -7.77 7.91
CA ARG A 270 -22.68 -8.09 7.51
C ARG A 270 -23.16 -9.46 7.99
N ARG A 271 -22.25 -10.44 8.05
CA ARG A 271 -22.58 -11.85 8.28
C ARG A 271 -21.87 -12.44 9.50
N ALA A 272 -20.99 -11.69 10.17
CA ALA A 272 -20.14 -12.14 11.27
C ALA A 272 -19.23 -13.33 10.94
N MET A 273 -18.99 -13.60 9.64
CA MET A 273 -18.16 -14.68 9.10
C MET A 273 -16.74 -14.21 8.80
N LEU A 274 -15.84 -15.14 8.47
CA LEU A 274 -14.46 -14.90 8.02
C LEU A 274 -13.57 -14.19 9.06
N ARG A 275 -13.80 -14.39 10.37
CA ARG A 275 -12.98 -13.77 11.43
C ARG A 275 -11.52 -14.16 11.34
N VAL A 276 -11.24 -15.48 11.15
CA VAL A 276 -9.86 -15.99 10.98
C VAL A 276 -9.19 -15.31 9.80
N TRP A 277 -9.87 -15.28 8.64
CA TRP A 277 -9.37 -14.63 7.43
C TRP A 277 -8.99 -13.17 7.66
N ASN A 278 -9.87 -12.39 8.27
CA ASN A 278 -9.65 -10.95 8.48
C ASN A 278 -8.47 -10.68 9.39
N ILE A 279 -8.34 -11.42 10.48
CA ILE A 279 -7.21 -11.28 11.37
C ILE A 279 -5.92 -11.75 10.67
N SER A 280 -5.93 -12.90 10.01
CA SER A 280 -4.77 -13.41 9.27
C SER A 280 -4.32 -12.45 8.17
N LEU A 281 -5.24 -11.89 7.40
CA LEU A 281 -4.91 -10.94 6.32
C LEU A 281 -4.25 -9.66 6.86
N ILE A 282 -4.74 -9.08 7.96
CA ILE A 282 -4.12 -7.87 8.50
C ILE A 282 -2.79 -8.14 9.19
N LEU A 283 -2.66 -9.29 9.87
CA LEU A 283 -1.38 -9.74 10.43
C LEU A 283 -0.36 -9.96 9.30
N SER A 284 -0.76 -10.63 8.22
CA SER A 284 0.09 -10.84 7.04
C SER A 284 0.45 -9.52 6.35
N THR A 285 -0.47 -8.56 6.24
CA THR A 285 -0.20 -7.26 5.63
C THR A 285 0.94 -6.54 6.34
N PHE A 286 0.93 -6.49 7.67
CA PHE A 286 2.01 -5.89 8.44
C PHE A 286 3.29 -6.72 8.36
N SER A 287 3.21 -8.04 8.48
CA SER A 287 4.39 -8.92 8.36
C SER A 287 5.08 -8.76 6.99
N LEU A 288 4.29 -8.69 5.91
CA LEU A 288 4.80 -8.45 4.56
C LEU A 288 5.39 -7.03 4.40
N THR A 289 4.90 -6.03 5.16
CA THR A 289 5.53 -4.71 5.21
C THR A 289 6.93 -4.79 5.83
N ILE A 290 7.11 -5.55 6.90
CA ILE A 290 8.45 -5.77 7.51
C ILE A 290 9.35 -6.57 6.58
N LEU A 291 8.83 -7.62 5.94
CA LEU A 291 9.58 -8.39 4.94
C LEU A 291 10.00 -7.51 3.74
N GLY A 292 9.11 -6.64 3.27
CA GLY A 292 9.43 -5.65 2.23
C GLY A 292 10.51 -4.66 2.68
N THR A 293 10.49 -4.26 3.95
CA THR A 293 11.56 -3.45 4.54
C THR A 293 12.90 -4.19 4.56
N PHE A 294 12.89 -5.49 4.82
CA PHE A 294 14.07 -6.35 4.69
C PHE A 294 14.56 -6.39 3.23
N PHE A 295 13.72 -6.69 2.26
CA PHE A 295 14.12 -6.77 0.84
C PHE A 295 14.78 -5.48 0.33
N THR A 296 14.26 -4.34 0.73
CA THR A 296 14.75 -3.03 0.26
C THR A 296 16.02 -2.56 0.97
N ARG A 297 16.42 -3.18 2.10
CA ARG A 297 17.48 -2.68 2.99
C ARG A 297 18.54 -3.71 3.37
N SER A 298 18.45 -4.92 2.85
CA SER A 298 19.43 -5.97 3.14
C SER A 298 20.56 -6.05 2.12
N GLY A 299 20.43 -5.39 0.96
CA GLY A 299 21.35 -5.57 -0.16
C GLY A 299 21.38 -6.99 -0.75
N VAL A 300 20.53 -7.89 -0.25
CA VAL A 300 20.53 -9.32 -0.65
C VAL A 300 19.87 -9.53 -2.01
N LEU A 301 19.00 -8.61 -2.44
CA LEU A 301 18.35 -8.65 -3.74
C LEU A 301 18.90 -7.54 -4.63
N GLU A 302 19.36 -7.88 -5.81
CA GLU A 302 19.75 -6.90 -6.82
C GLU A 302 18.51 -6.13 -7.29
N SER A 303 18.53 -4.81 -7.12
CA SER A 303 17.47 -3.89 -7.55
C SER A 303 18.05 -2.52 -7.82
N VAL A 304 17.50 -1.84 -8.81
CA VAL A 304 17.79 -0.41 -9.06
C VAL A 304 17.31 0.51 -7.94
N HIS A 305 16.52 -0.01 -7.01
CA HIS A 305 15.97 0.67 -5.83
C HIS A 305 16.58 0.19 -4.51
N SER A 306 17.52 -0.78 -4.52
CA SER A 306 18.13 -1.27 -3.29
C SER A 306 19.12 -0.23 -2.75
N PHE A 307 19.13 -0.09 -1.43
CA PHE A 307 20.13 0.69 -0.72
C PHE A 307 21.34 -0.18 -0.40
N THR A 308 22.51 0.43 -0.32
CA THR A 308 23.78 -0.24 -0.07
C THR A 308 23.78 -1.09 1.21
N ASP A 309 24.54 -2.14 1.14
CA ASP A 309 24.70 -3.18 2.15
C ASP A 309 25.39 -2.63 3.41
N ASP A 310 24.62 -2.54 4.49
CA ASP A 310 25.16 -2.44 5.84
C ASP A 310 24.92 -3.80 6.52
N GLY A 311 25.95 -4.64 6.56
CA GLY A 311 25.92 -6.07 6.88
C GLY A 311 25.20 -6.53 8.17
N GLY A 312 24.56 -5.64 8.92
CA GLY A 312 23.83 -5.93 10.16
C GLY A 312 22.33 -5.64 10.12
N VAL A 313 21.89 -4.68 9.30
CA VAL A 313 20.48 -4.23 9.27
C VAL A 313 19.56 -5.31 8.67
N GLY A 314 19.99 -5.94 7.57
CA GLY A 314 19.23 -7.01 6.91
C GLY A 314 18.92 -8.18 7.86
N PRO A 315 19.93 -8.86 8.44
CA PRO A 315 19.69 -9.94 9.41
C PRO A 315 18.81 -9.54 10.59
N THR A 316 18.97 -8.32 11.11
CA THR A 316 18.16 -7.82 12.23
C THR A 316 16.68 -7.64 11.83
N LEU A 317 16.42 -7.12 10.64
CA LEU A 317 15.04 -7.02 10.10
C LEU A 317 14.43 -8.41 9.85
N LEU A 318 15.23 -9.37 9.38
CA LEU A 318 14.76 -10.75 9.16
C LEU A 318 14.41 -11.44 10.49
N VAL A 319 15.24 -11.28 11.53
CA VAL A 319 14.95 -11.78 12.89
C VAL A 319 13.68 -11.13 13.43
N PHE A 320 13.54 -9.82 13.29
CA PHE A 320 12.32 -9.11 13.71
C PHE A 320 11.07 -9.61 12.96
N PHE A 321 11.18 -9.80 11.64
CA PHE A 321 10.11 -10.41 10.84
C PHE A 321 9.73 -11.80 11.35
N GLY A 322 10.72 -12.68 11.58
CA GLY A 322 10.49 -14.03 12.10
C GLY A 322 9.79 -14.01 13.46
N LEU A 323 10.18 -13.09 14.34
CA LEU A 323 9.57 -12.91 15.67
C LEU A 323 8.11 -12.43 15.55
N VAL A 324 7.84 -11.45 14.67
CA VAL A 324 6.49 -10.97 14.40
C VAL A 324 5.60 -12.10 13.89
N VAL A 325 6.08 -12.87 12.91
CA VAL A 325 5.33 -14.02 12.34
C VAL A 325 5.08 -15.08 13.41
N ALA A 326 6.07 -15.44 14.20
CA ALA A 326 5.93 -16.43 15.26
C ALA A 326 4.91 -16.00 16.32
N ILE A 327 4.95 -14.74 16.75
CA ILE A 327 3.97 -14.17 17.69
C ILE A 327 2.55 -14.19 17.06
N CYS A 328 2.42 -13.80 15.80
CA CYS A 328 1.13 -13.80 15.09
C CYS A 328 0.54 -15.21 15.00
N ILE A 329 1.33 -16.20 14.62
CA ILE A 329 0.90 -17.62 14.56
C ILE A 329 0.54 -18.12 15.96
N GLY A 330 1.37 -17.86 16.96
CA GLY A 330 1.11 -18.24 18.35
C GLY A 330 -0.23 -17.66 18.88
N LEU A 331 -0.49 -16.39 18.62
CA LEU A 331 -1.74 -15.73 19.01
C LEU A 331 -2.97 -16.31 18.26
N LEU A 332 -2.84 -16.61 16.96
CA LEU A 332 -3.90 -17.23 16.18
C LEU A 332 -4.22 -18.65 16.70
N VAL A 333 -3.21 -19.45 16.96
CA VAL A 333 -3.39 -20.80 17.53
C VAL A 333 -4.01 -20.73 18.91
N TRP A 334 -3.51 -19.85 19.78
CA TRP A 334 -4.04 -19.68 21.15
C TRP A 334 -5.50 -19.28 21.17
N ARG A 335 -5.97 -18.48 20.21
CA ARG A 335 -7.36 -17.98 20.14
C ARG A 335 -8.21 -18.70 19.09
N GLY A 336 -7.71 -19.77 18.48
CA GLY A 336 -8.36 -20.47 17.37
C GLY A 336 -9.83 -20.77 17.59
N ASP A 337 -10.18 -21.31 18.78
CA ASP A 337 -11.56 -21.66 19.10
C ASP A 337 -12.51 -20.44 19.19
N GLN A 338 -12.02 -19.31 19.69
CA GLN A 338 -12.80 -18.07 19.78
C GLN A 338 -13.02 -17.40 18.42
N LEU A 339 -12.16 -17.72 17.44
CA LEU A 339 -12.26 -17.24 16.07
C LEU A 339 -13.22 -18.05 15.21
N ARG A 340 -13.56 -19.27 15.62
CA ARG A 340 -14.53 -20.11 14.88
C ARG A 340 -15.87 -19.40 14.80
N THR A 341 -16.46 -19.42 13.62
CA THR A 341 -17.77 -18.84 13.36
C THR A 341 -18.74 -19.96 12.97
N GLN A 342 -19.95 -19.92 13.49
CA GLN A 342 -21.00 -20.92 13.18
C GLN A 342 -21.65 -20.69 11.81
N GLY A 343 -21.35 -19.57 11.10
CA GLY A 343 -21.94 -19.27 9.81
C GLY A 343 -21.28 -20.04 8.67
N ALA A 344 -22.05 -20.73 7.88
CA ALA A 344 -21.63 -21.35 6.64
C ALA A 344 -22.04 -20.50 5.42
N ILE A 345 -21.31 -20.63 4.32
CA ILE A 345 -21.69 -20.05 3.04
C ILE A 345 -22.83 -20.88 2.47
N GLU A 346 -24.02 -20.28 2.38
CA GLU A 346 -25.25 -20.98 1.95
C GLU A 346 -25.21 -21.34 0.45
N SER A 347 -24.53 -20.52 -0.34
CA SER A 347 -24.37 -20.75 -1.78
C SER A 347 -23.08 -20.11 -2.31
N PRO A 348 -22.33 -20.79 -3.20
CA PRO A 348 -21.22 -20.18 -3.92
C PRO A 348 -21.67 -18.95 -4.74
N LEU A 349 -22.90 -19.00 -5.29
CA LEU A 349 -23.52 -17.88 -6.01
C LEU A 349 -24.15 -16.88 -5.03
N SER A 350 -23.32 -16.32 -4.17
CA SER A 350 -23.67 -15.30 -3.20
C SER A 350 -22.55 -14.24 -3.14
N ARG A 351 -22.85 -13.07 -2.57
CA ARG A 351 -21.84 -12.04 -2.38
C ARG A 351 -20.71 -12.51 -1.45
N GLU A 352 -21.04 -13.24 -0.39
CA GLU A 352 -20.06 -13.82 0.51
C GLU A 352 -19.17 -14.88 -0.16
N GLY A 353 -19.74 -15.73 -1.01
CA GLY A 353 -19.01 -16.72 -1.80
C GLY A 353 -18.04 -16.04 -2.79
N ALA A 354 -18.52 -15.03 -3.52
CA ALA A 354 -17.68 -14.26 -4.44
C ALA A 354 -16.56 -13.50 -3.72
N LEU A 355 -16.82 -12.94 -2.54
CA LEU A 355 -15.78 -12.25 -1.74
C LEU A 355 -14.78 -13.23 -1.12
N LEU A 356 -15.18 -14.46 -0.80
CA LEU A 356 -14.24 -15.50 -0.40
C LEU A 356 -13.36 -15.94 -1.59
N ALA A 357 -13.94 -16.13 -2.77
CA ALA A 357 -13.17 -16.44 -3.99
C ALA A 357 -12.19 -15.32 -4.32
N ASN A 358 -12.60 -14.05 -4.19
CA ASN A 358 -11.73 -12.89 -4.31
C ASN A 358 -10.54 -12.93 -3.33
N ASN A 359 -10.77 -13.30 -2.07
CA ASN A 359 -9.70 -13.41 -1.07
C ASN A 359 -8.71 -14.52 -1.43
N LEU A 360 -9.20 -15.67 -1.91
CA LEU A 360 -8.35 -16.77 -2.35
C LEU A 360 -7.49 -16.38 -3.55
N LEU A 361 -8.07 -15.63 -4.51
CA LEU A 361 -7.32 -15.15 -5.68
C LEU A 361 -6.27 -14.10 -5.29
N PHE A 362 -6.57 -13.14 -4.41
CA PHE A 362 -5.56 -12.22 -3.89
C PHE A 362 -4.48 -12.93 -3.09
N GLY A 363 -4.86 -13.96 -2.31
CA GLY A 363 -3.91 -14.82 -1.59
C GLY A 363 -2.99 -15.59 -2.54
N ALA A 364 -3.55 -16.17 -3.61
CA ALA A 364 -2.77 -16.84 -4.64
C ALA A 364 -1.86 -15.87 -5.39
N PHE A 365 -2.33 -14.68 -5.71
CA PHE A 365 -1.52 -13.64 -6.32
C PHE A 365 -0.34 -13.25 -5.42
N ALA A 366 -0.62 -12.95 -4.15
CA ALA A 366 0.42 -12.62 -3.18
C ALA A 366 1.43 -13.78 -3.01
N PHE A 367 0.96 -15.03 -3.02
CA PHE A 367 1.82 -16.21 -2.93
C PHE A 367 2.76 -16.34 -4.14
N VAL A 368 2.24 -16.16 -5.37
CA VAL A 368 3.04 -16.21 -6.61
C VAL A 368 4.11 -15.11 -6.59
N VAL A 369 3.73 -13.87 -6.25
CA VAL A 369 4.68 -12.75 -6.19
C VAL A 369 5.73 -12.98 -5.09
N LEU A 370 5.31 -13.44 -3.91
CA LEU A 370 6.23 -13.75 -2.81
C LEU A 370 7.20 -14.87 -3.20
N LEU A 371 6.69 -15.97 -3.76
CA LEU A 371 7.50 -17.10 -4.19
C LEU A 371 8.55 -16.67 -5.22
N GLY A 372 8.13 -15.97 -6.29
CA GLY A 372 9.05 -15.50 -7.33
C GLY A 372 10.12 -14.53 -6.80
N THR A 373 9.76 -13.69 -5.81
CA THR A 373 10.68 -12.73 -5.20
C THR A 373 11.69 -13.40 -4.24
N VAL A 374 11.24 -14.41 -3.47
CA VAL A 374 12.08 -15.10 -2.46
C VAL A 374 12.88 -16.25 -3.07
N PHE A 375 12.41 -16.82 -4.17
CA PHE A 375 13.03 -18.01 -4.77
C PHE A 375 14.53 -17.85 -5.11
N PRO A 376 14.99 -16.72 -5.68
CA PRO A 376 16.43 -16.48 -5.88
C PRO A 376 17.25 -16.57 -4.59
N LEU A 377 16.73 -16.03 -3.49
CA LEU A 377 17.39 -16.07 -2.18
C LEU A 377 17.51 -17.51 -1.64
N LEU A 378 16.45 -18.31 -1.81
CA LEU A 378 16.46 -19.71 -1.38
C LEU A 378 17.50 -20.52 -2.17
N VAL A 379 17.56 -20.32 -3.49
CA VAL A 379 18.54 -21.00 -4.34
C VAL A 379 19.96 -20.59 -3.98
N GLN A 380 20.20 -19.30 -3.78
CA GLN A 380 21.51 -18.78 -3.35
C GLN A 380 21.92 -19.35 -1.99
N ALA A 381 21.00 -19.42 -1.02
CA ALA A 381 21.27 -19.95 0.30
C ALA A 381 21.55 -21.47 0.30
N LEU A 382 20.90 -22.23 -0.59
CA LEU A 382 21.03 -23.70 -0.64
C LEU A 382 22.17 -24.17 -1.54
N ASN A 383 22.37 -23.51 -2.68
CA ASN A 383 23.29 -23.98 -3.73
C ASN A 383 24.44 -23.01 -4.01
N GLY A 384 24.47 -21.83 -3.38
CA GLY A 384 25.46 -20.78 -3.64
C GLY A 384 25.39 -20.17 -5.06
N SER A 385 24.37 -20.52 -5.86
CA SER A 385 24.20 -20.02 -7.21
C SER A 385 23.25 -18.82 -7.24
N SER A 386 23.64 -17.77 -7.98
CA SER A 386 22.77 -16.60 -8.23
C SER A 386 21.88 -16.89 -9.45
N ILE A 387 20.58 -16.76 -9.26
CA ILE A 387 19.56 -16.84 -10.31
C ILE A 387 18.64 -15.64 -10.23
N THR A 388 18.00 -15.28 -11.36
CA THR A 388 16.97 -14.23 -11.40
C THR A 388 15.66 -14.81 -11.89
N VAL A 389 14.56 -14.40 -11.27
CA VAL A 389 13.20 -14.68 -11.73
C VAL A 389 12.70 -13.45 -12.47
N GLY A 390 12.61 -13.55 -13.80
CA GLY A 390 12.25 -12.43 -14.66
C GLY A 390 10.73 -12.24 -14.83
N GLY A 391 10.36 -11.14 -15.49
CA GLY A 391 8.97 -10.76 -15.82
C GLY A 391 8.10 -11.88 -16.39
N PRO A 392 8.57 -12.72 -17.34
CA PRO A 392 7.77 -13.79 -17.92
C PRO A 392 7.17 -14.78 -16.94
N PHE A 393 7.85 -15.06 -15.82
CA PHE A 393 7.28 -15.89 -14.74
C PHE A 393 6.07 -15.22 -14.10
N PHE A 394 6.25 -13.97 -13.67
CA PHE A 394 5.20 -13.23 -13.00
C PHE A 394 4.00 -13.00 -13.93
N ASP A 395 4.25 -12.59 -15.18
CA ASP A 395 3.21 -12.34 -16.17
C ASP A 395 2.38 -13.60 -16.45
N THR A 396 3.05 -14.74 -16.66
CA THR A 396 2.37 -16.01 -16.95
C THR A 396 1.52 -16.50 -15.78
N MET A 397 2.06 -16.40 -14.56
CA MET A 397 1.38 -16.91 -13.37
C MET A 397 0.28 -15.98 -12.85
N THR A 398 0.45 -14.67 -13.01
CA THR A 398 -0.52 -13.70 -12.44
C THR A 398 -1.66 -13.37 -13.41
N MET A 399 -1.45 -13.45 -14.72
CA MET A 399 -2.47 -13.12 -15.72
C MET A 399 -3.80 -13.85 -15.53
N PRO A 400 -3.85 -15.19 -15.35
CA PRO A 400 -5.11 -15.89 -15.11
C PRO A 400 -5.81 -15.41 -13.84
N ILE A 401 -5.04 -15.10 -12.79
CA ILE A 401 -5.56 -14.63 -11.51
C ILE A 401 -6.20 -13.25 -11.68
N VAL A 402 -5.52 -12.33 -12.38
CA VAL A 402 -6.03 -10.97 -12.66
C VAL A 402 -7.31 -11.02 -13.49
N LEU A 403 -7.40 -11.91 -14.50
CA LEU A 403 -8.62 -12.10 -15.30
C LEU A 403 -9.79 -12.60 -14.45
N CYS A 404 -9.54 -13.56 -13.56
CA CYS A 404 -10.57 -14.03 -12.62
C CYS A 404 -11.01 -12.91 -11.66
N LEU A 405 -10.07 -12.07 -11.18
CA LEU A 405 -10.39 -10.91 -10.34
C LEU A 405 -11.22 -9.87 -11.10
N LEU A 406 -10.89 -9.55 -12.35
CA LEU A 406 -11.71 -8.68 -13.22
C LEU A 406 -13.12 -9.22 -13.43
N PHE A 407 -13.26 -10.53 -13.67
CA PHE A 407 -14.55 -11.18 -13.77
C PHE A 407 -15.34 -11.06 -12.46
N LEU A 408 -14.74 -11.38 -11.33
CA LEU A 408 -15.38 -11.22 -10.02
C LEU A 408 -15.74 -9.78 -9.72
N MET A 409 -14.94 -8.82 -10.14
CA MET A 409 -15.22 -7.39 -9.98
C MET A 409 -16.49 -6.97 -10.73
N ALA A 410 -16.83 -7.62 -11.86
CA ALA A 410 -18.08 -7.42 -12.56
C ALA A 410 -19.27 -8.05 -11.81
N VAL A 411 -19.09 -9.27 -11.29
CA VAL A 411 -20.19 -10.10 -10.77
C VAL A 411 -20.48 -9.86 -9.29
N ALA A 412 -19.45 -9.81 -8.43
CA ALA A 412 -19.63 -9.75 -6.98
C ALA A 412 -20.47 -8.55 -6.47
N PRO A 413 -20.34 -7.30 -7.02
CA PRO A 413 -21.15 -6.18 -6.55
C PRO A 413 -22.65 -6.33 -6.81
N VAL A 414 -23.04 -7.12 -7.82
CA VAL A 414 -24.46 -7.31 -8.20
C VAL A 414 -25.12 -8.49 -7.48
N LEU A 415 -24.32 -9.38 -6.89
CA LEU A 415 -24.83 -10.52 -6.13
C LEU A 415 -25.55 -10.06 -4.85
N PRO A 416 -26.67 -10.71 -4.49
CA PRO A 416 -27.27 -10.57 -3.17
C PRO A 416 -26.45 -11.32 -2.10
N TRP A 417 -26.71 -11.01 -0.84
CA TRP A 417 -26.26 -11.81 0.29
C TRP A 417 -27.05 -13.13 0.33
N ARG A 418 -26.42 -14.22 0.76
CA ARG A 418 -26.90 -15.59 0.90
C ARG A 418 -27.03 -16.37 -0.41
N ARG A 419 -28.00 -16.08 -1.27
CA ARG A 419 -28.26 -16.85 -2.51
C ARG A 419 -28.76 -15.95 -3.63
N ALA A 420 -28.23 -16.12 -4.83
CA ALA A 420 -28.72 -15.50 -6.05
C ALA A 420 -29.62 -16.48 -6.84
N SER A 421 -30.71 -15.99 -7.44
CA SER A 421 -31.45 -16.70 -8.46
C SER A 421 -30.88 -16.43 -9.84
N GLY A 422 -31.00 -17.40 -10.77
CA GLY A 422 -30.54 -17.23 -12.15
C GLY A 422 -31.22 -16.07 -12.86
N GLU A 423 -32.51 -15.85 -12.60
CA GLU A 423 -33.28 -14.75 -13.17
C GLU A 423 -32.74 -13.37 -12.69
N LEU A 424 -32.41 -13.25 -11.40
CA LEU A 424 -31.82 -12.03 -10.84
C LEU A 424 -30.46 -11.73 -11.49
N LEU A 425 -29.65 -12.77 -11.70
CA LEU A 425 -28.34 -12.63 -12.36
C LEU A 425 -28.52 -12.17 -13.80
N ARG A 426 -29.41 -12.80 -14.55
CA ARG A 426 -29.73 -12.42 -15.93
C ARG A 426 -30.13 -10.95 -16.01
N GLN A 427 -31.08 -10.50 -15.19
CA GLN A 427 -31.55 -9.11 -15.17
C GLN A 427 -30.46 -8.09 -14.82
N ARG A 428 -29.51 -8.46 -13.95
CA ARG A 428 -28.46 -7.55 -13.49
C ARG A 428 -27.23 -7.54 -14.38
N LEU A 429 -26.91 -8.65 -15.03
CA LEU A 429 -25.69 -8.85 -15.82
C LEU A 429 -25.91 -8.78 -17.34
N ALA A 430 -27.15 -8.84 -17.84
CA ALA A 430 -27.44 -8.82 -19.28
C ALA A 430 -26.88 -7.57 -19.98
N TRP A 431 -27.12 -6.40 -19.43
CA TRP A 431 -26.57 -5.15 -19.97
C TRP A 431 -25.04 -5.07 -19.92
N PRO A 432 -24.37 -5.36 -18.79
CA PRO A 432 -22.93 -5.46 -18.76
C PRO A 432 -22.35 -6.46 -19.74
N ALA A 433 -22.99 -7.63 -19.89
CA ALA A 433 -22.57 -8.66 -20.84
C ALA A 433 -22.74 -8.20 -22.31
N ALA A 434 -23.85 -7.55 -22.64
CA ALA A 434 -24.05 -6.98 -23.98
C ALA A 434 -23.00 -5.89 -24.30
N ALA A 435 -22.66 -5.02 -23.33
CA ALA A 435 -21.62 -4.03 -23.50
C ALA A 435 -20.23 -4.69 -23.71
N ALA A 436 -19.93 -5.75 -22.96
CA ALA A 436 -18.69 -6.51 -23.13
C ALA A 436 -18.61 -7.16 -24.52
N ALA A 437 -19.70 -7.78 -25.00
CA ALA A 437 -19.78 -8.32 -26.34
C ALA A 437 -19.64 -7.26 -27.43
N GLY A 438 -20.27 -6.08 -27.24
CA GLY A 438 -20.10 -4.94 -28.12
C GLY A 438 -18.67 -4.41 -28.20
N VAL A 439 -17.97 -4.32 -27.08
CA VAL A 439 -16.55 -3.93 -27.04
C VAL A 439 -15.68 -4.98 -27.73
N LEU A 440 -15.91 -6.27 -27.48
CA LEU A 440 -15.20 -7.34 -28.17
C LEU A 440 -15.38 -7.24 -29.69
N ALA A 441 -16.61 -7.08 -30.14
CA ALA A 441 -16.91 -6.92 -31.58
C ALA A 441 -16.21 -5.67 -32.16
N ALA A 442 -16.29 -4.53 -31.46
CA ALA A 442 -15.64 -3.30 -31.89
C ALA A 442 -14.09 -3.46 -31.99
N CYS A 443 -13.44 -4.10 -31.00
CA CYS A 443 -12.01 -4.39 -31.02
C CYS A 443 -11.62 -5.28 -32.19
N VAL A 444 -12.38 -6.34 -32.47
CA VAL A 444 -12.13 -7.26 -33.58
C VAL A 444 -12.30 -6.54 -34.94
N LEU A 445 -13.37 -5.73 -35.09
CA LEU A 445 -13.63 -4.94 -36.30
C LEU A 445 -12.57 -3.86 -36.51
N ALA A 446 -12.05 -3.25 -35.44
CA ALA A 446 -10.93 -2.32 -35.50
C ALA A 446 -9.58 -2.99 -35.82
N GLY A 447 -9.55 -4.30 -36.01
CA GLY A 447 -8.34 -5.04 -36.37
C GLY A 447 -7.45 -5.41 -35.19
N LEU A 448 -7.85 -5.18 -33.95
CA LEU A 448 -7.07 -5.61 -32.78
C LEU A 448 -6.99 -7.15 -32.73
N ARG A 449 -5.83 -7.67 -32.35
CA ARG A 449 -5.54 -9.09 -32.29
C ARG A 449 -4.91 -9.45 -30.95
N GLY A 450 -4.83 -10.73 -30.64
CA GLY A 450 -4.29 -11.27 -29.38
C GLY A 450 -5.38 -11.71 -28.41
N PHE A 451 -5.28 -12.94 -27.94
CA PHE A 451 -6.29 -13.51 -27.03
C PHE A 451 -6.35 -12.74 -25.70
N TRP A 452 -5.20 -12.50 -25.08
CA TRP A 452 -5.12 -11.88 -23.75
C TRP A 452 -5.63 -10.43 -23.72
N PRO A 453 -5.19 -9.51 -24.61
CA PRO A 453 -5.70 -8.14 -24.59
C PRO A 453 -7.19 -8.05 -24.91
N LEU A 454 -7.69 -8.83 -25.87
CA LEU A 454 -9.13 -8.86 -26.18
C LEU A 454 -9.96 -9.36 -24.98
N LEU A 455 -9.48 -10.37 -24.26
CA LEU A 455 -10.15 -10.86 -23.06
C LEU A 455 -10.14 -9.81 -21.94
N VAL A 456 -9.01 -9.11 -21.73
CA VAL A 456 -8.92 -8.00 -20.75
C VAL A 456 -9.90 -6.89 -21.11
N PHE A 457 -9.95 -6.43 -22.37
CA PHE A 457 -10.87 -5.35 -22.78
C PHE A 457 -12.33 -5.78 -22.60
N THR A 458 -12.66 -7.04 -22.92
CA THR A 458 -13.99 -7.60 -22.74
C THR A 458 -14.39 -7.61 -21.26
N LEU A 459 -13.52 -8.14 -20.39
CA LEU A 459 -13.78 -8.19 -18.95
C LEU A 459 -13.75 -6.79 -18.30
N ALA A 460 -12.91 -5.89 -18.77
CA ALA A 460 -12.88 -4.50 -18.33
C ALA A 460 -14.19 -3.78 -18.66
N ALA A 461 -14.72 -3.96 -19.88
CA ALA A 461 -16.02 -3.44 -20.26
C ALA A 461 -17.16 -4.05 -19.42
N PHE A 462 -17.10 -5.36 -19.15
CA PHE A 462 -18.05 -6.03 -18.28
C PHE A 462 -18.03 -5.47 -16.85
N ALA A 463 -16.84 -5.33 -16.26
CA ALA A 463 -16.67 -4.80 -14.92
C ALA A 463 -17.04 -3.31 -14.82
N GLY A 464 -16.58 -2.50 -15.78
CA GLY A 464 -16.84 -1.07 -15.83
C GLY A 464 -18.32 -0.73 -15.95
N THR A 465 -19.02 -1.39 -16.86
CA THR A 465 -20.49 -1.20 -17.04
C THR A 465 -21.28 -1.73 -15.85
N SER A 466 -20.83 -2.80 -15.21
CA SER A 466 -21.43 -3.31 -13.97
C SER A 466 -21.25 -2.30 -12.82
N ALA A 467 -20.04 -1.75 -12.62
CA ALA A 467 -19.76 -0.75 -11.61
C ALA A 467 -20.55 0.55 -11.85
N LEU A 468 -20.57 1.03 -13.10
CA LEU A 468 -21.34 2.23 -13.49
C LEU A 468 -22.83 2.06 -13.23
N ARG A 469 -23.39 0.91 -13.60
CA ARG A 469 -24.79 0.57 -13.31
C ARG A 469 -25.08 0.60 -11.82
N GLN A 470 -24.21 0.04 -10.98
CA GLN A 470 -24.39 0.07 -9.53
C GLN A 470 -24.32 1.50 -8.98
N LEU A 471 -23.43 2.32 -9.50
CA LEU A 471 -23.32 3.74 -9.12
C LEU A 471 -24.57 4.51 -9.51
N VAL A 472 -25.09 4.34 -10.74
CA VAL A 472 -26.32 4.98 -11.22
C VAL A 472 -27.52 4.53 -10.36
N VAL A 473 -27.66 3.24 -10.07
CA VAL A 473 -28.74 2.74 -9.21
C VAL A 473 -28.65 3.33 -7.79
N LEU A 474 -27.44 3.44 -7.24
CA LEU A 474 -27.19 4.05 -5.94
C LEU A 474 -27.62 5.52 -5.92
N VAL A 475 -27.18 6.30 -6.92
CA VAL A 475 -27.53 7.74 -7.04
C VAL A 475 -29.02 7.93 -7.22
N ARG A 476 -29.69 7.13 -8.08
CA ARG A 476 -31.13 7.22 -8.29
C ARG A 476 -31.95 6.88 -7.04
N ARG A 477 -31.46 5.95 -6.18
CA ARG A 477 -32.18 5.51 -4.97
C ARG A 477 -31.93 6.39 -3.75
N VAL A 478 -30.71 6.90 -3.59
CA VAL A 478 -30.27 7.58 -2.36
C VAL A 478 -29.98 9.07 -2.59
N GLY A 479 -29.78 9.46 -3.83
CA GLY A 479 -29.40 10.81 -4.25
C GLY A 479 -27.89 10.97 -4.48
N PRO A 480 -27.43 12.08 -5.09
CA PRO A 480 -26.06 12.29 -5.53
C PRO A 480 -25.03 12.31 -4.37
N ARG A 481 -25.45 12.67 -3.17
CA ARG A 481 -24.57 12.62 -1.98
C ARG A 481 -24.09 11.21 -1.64
N SER A 482 -24.73 10.17 -2.17
CA SER A 482 -24.31 8.78 -1.98
C SER A 482 -23.04 8.39 -2.73
N ILE A 483 -22.57 9.22 -3.66
CA ILE A 483 -21.26 9.10 -4.32
C ILE A 483 -20.15 9.22 -3.27
N ALA A 484 -20.28 10.18 -2.33
CA ALA A 484 -19.42 10.28 -1.17
C ALA A 484 -19.84 9.25 -0.12
N GLY A 485 -19.03 8.22 0.09
CA GLY A 485 -19.27 7.14 1.03
C GLY A 485 -18.84 5.78 0.49
N ARG A 486 -18.96 4.75 1.32
CA ARG A 486 -18.39 3.41 1.08
C ARG A 486 -18.82 2.79 -0.26
N SER A 487 -20.10 2.86 -0.58
CA SER A 487 -20.63 2.20 -1.76
C SER A 487 -20.31 2.98 -3.04
N GLY A 488 -20.49 4.29 -3.03
CA GLY A 488 -20.16 5.14 -4.18
C GLY A 488 -18.66 5.19 -4.45
N GLY A 489 -17.88 5.51 -3.42
CA GLY A 489 -16.40 5.53 -3.52
C GLY A 489 -15.83 4.19 -3.96
N GLY A 490 -16.34 3.06 -3.45
CA GLY A 490 -15.91 1.73 -3.89
C GLY A 490 -16.20 1.45 -5.37
N MET A 491 -17.33 1.89 -5.90
CA MET A 491 -17.61 1.74 -7.34
C MET A 491 -16.69 2.63 -8.20
N ILE A 492 -16.33 3.82 -7.71
CA ILE A 492 -15.36 4.69 -8.38
C ILE A 492 -13.97 4.05 -8.38
N VAL A 493 -13.55 3.41 -7.28
CA VAL A 493 -12.32 2.61 -7.25
C VAL A 493 -12.33 1.54 -8.34
N HIS A 494 -13.42 0.78 -8.46
CA HIS A 494 -13.54 -0.26 -9.50
C HIS A 494 -13.44 0.35 -10.92
N LEU A 495 -14.05 1.50 -11.18
CA LEU A 495 -13.90 2.20 -12.47
C LEU A 495 -12.45 2.61 -12.74
N GLY A 496 -11.73 3.08 -11.71
CA GLY A 496 -10.30 3.39 -11.83
C GLY A 496 -9.47 2.14 -12.14
N VAL A 497 -9.73 1.01 -11.48
CA VAL A 497 -9.06 -0.27 -11.76
C VAL A 497 -9.33 -0.74 -13.19
N VAL A 498 -10.54 -0.54 -13.72
CA VAL A 498 -10.88 -0.83 -15.13
C VAL A 498 -10.01 -0.01 -16.07
N LEU A 499 -9.85 1.30 -15.82
CA LEU A 499 -8.98 2.17 -16.64
C LEU A 499 -7.52 1.71 -16.59
N VAL A 500 -7.01 1.35 -15.41
CA VAL A 500 -5.66 0.79 -15.24
C VAL A 500 -5.52 -0.50 -16.04
N ALA A 501 -6.49 -1.43 -15.96
CA ALA A 501 -6.44 -2.70 -16.68
C ALA A 501 -6.44 -2.51 -18.20
N VAL A 502 -7.25 -1.58 -18.72
CA VAL A 502 -7.28 -1.23 -20.16
C VAL A 502 -5.95 -0.62 -20.59
N GLY A 503 -5.44 0.37 -19.84
CA GLY A 503 -4.16 1.00 -20.14
C GLY A 503 -3.00 0.00 -20.11
N PHE A 504 -2.97 -0.87 -19.09
CA PHE A 504 -1.96 -1.93 -18.97
C PHE A 504 -2.01 -2.91 -20.15
N ALA A 505 -3.18 -3.43 -20.48
CA ALA A 505 -3.32 -4.41 -21.57
C ALA A 505 -2.96 -3.81 -22.93
N ALA A 506 -3.35 -2.55 -23.18
CA ALA A 506 -3.06 -1.88 -24.44
C ALA A 506 -1.56 -1.57 -24.57
N SER A 507 -0.99 -0.94 -23.52
CA SER A 507 0.42 -0.54 -23.54
C SER A 507 1.38 -1.74 -23.60
N HIS A 508 1.02 -2.87 -22.98
CA HIS A 508 1.86 -4.06 -22.99
C HIS A 508 1.73 -4.86 -24.30
N ALA A 509 0.51 -4.97 -24.84
CA ALA A 509 0.26 -5.82 -26.01
C ALA A 509 0.53 -5.13 -27.36
N TYR A 510 0.42 -3.81 -27.42
CA TYR A 510 0.50 -3.05 -28.68
C TYR A 510 1.56 -1.94 -28.63
N GLN A 511 2.54 -2.04 -27.76
CA GLN A 511 3.73 -1.20 -27.80
C GLN A 511 4.57 -1.55 -29.01
N HIS A 512 5.01 -0.52 -29.73
CA HIS A 512 6.01 -0.62 -30.77
C HIS A 512 7.29 0.07 -30.32
N GLN A 513 8.43 -0.53 -30.65
CA GLN A 513 9.74 0.04 -30.33
C GLN A 513 10.71 -0.10 -31.53
N ALA A 514 11.59 0.87 -31.67
CA ALA A 514 12.70 0.83 -32.63
C ALA A 514 13.92 1.54 -32.04
N LEU A 515 15.10 1.05 -32.38
CA LEU A 515 16.35 1.75 -32.17
C LEU A 515 16.76 2.39 -33.48
N LEU A 516 16.76 3.72 -33.55
CA LEU A 516 17.07 4.48 -34.73
C LEU A 516 18.43 5.15 -34.60
N THR A 517 19.26 5.00 -35.65
CA THR A 517 20.48 5.79 -35.80
C THR A 517 20.17 6.99 -36.71
N MET A 518 20.15 8.18 -36.14
CA MET A 518 19.65 9.39 -36.78
C MET A 518 20.79 10.37 -37.10
N SER A 519 20.98 10.67 -38.39
CA SER A 519 21.88 11.74 -38.84
C SER A 519 21.15 13.09 -38.83
N VAL A 520 21.89 14.18 -38.63
CA VAL A 520 21.30 15.53 -38.57
C VAL A 520 20.57 15.87 -39.87
N GLY A 521 19.33 16.32 -39.74
CA GLY A 521 18.49 16.79 -40.85
C GLY A 521 17.91 15.67 -41.72
N LYS A 522 18.26 14.40 -41.54
CA LYS A 522 17.69 13.29 -42.31
C LYS A 522 16.42 12.78 -41.64
N PRO A 523 15.28 12.69 -42.37
CA PRO A 523 14.04 12.14 -41.79
C PRO A 523 14.16 10.62 -41.62
N ALA A 524 13.66 10.12 -40.51
CA ALA A 524 13.42 8.71 -40.26
C ALA A 524 11.90 8.51 -39.98
N SER A 525 11.35 7.35 -40.34
CA SER A 525 9.95 7.04 -40.14
C SER A 525 9.79 5.94 -39.11
N PHE A 526 8.80 6.08 -38.22
CA PHE A 526 8.43 5.08 -37.20
C PHE A 526 6.93 5.12 -36.95
N GLN A 527 6.22 4.02 -37.22
CA GLN A 527 4.78 3.86 -36.97
C GLN A 527 3.91 5.01 -37.51
N GLY A 528 4.24 5.50 -38.72
CA GLY A 528 3.52 6.62 -39.34
C GLY A 528 3.98 8.02 -38.91
N HIS A 529 4.88 8.12 -37.95
CA HIS A 529 5.51 9.37 -37.52
C HIS A 529 6.79 9.64 -38.24
N THR A 530 7.04 10.90 -38.55
CA THR A 530 8.32 11.36 -39.18
C THR A 530 9.18 12.01 -38.10
N LEU A 531 10.38 11.46 -37.90
CA LEU A 531 11.34 11.94 -36.92
C LEU A 531 12.51 12.60 -37.64
N VAL A 532 12.93 13.78 -37.18
CA VAL A 532 14.11 14.50 -37.72
C VAL A 532 15.00 14.91 -36.56
N PHE A 533 16.23 14.39 -36.55
CA PHE A 533 17.24 14.81 -35.59
C PHE A 533 17.84 16.15 -35.99
N ARG A 534 17.77 17.18 -35.14
CA ARG A 534 18.27 18.54 -35.43
C ARG A 534 19.67 18.80 -34.88
N GLY A 535 20.18 17.93 -34.02
CA GLY A 535 21.48 18.07 -33.38
C GLY A 535 21.41 17.98 -31.85
N THR A 536 22.56 18.14 -31.22
CA THR A 536 22.70 18.14 -29.76
C THR A 536 23.20 19.46 -29.25
N LYS A 537 22.82 19.79 -28.01
CA LYS A 537 23.32 20.95 -27.28
C LYS A 537 23.72 20.53 -25.88
N THR A 538 24.92 20.88 -25.44
CA THR A 538 25.34 20.69 -24.07
C THR A 538 24.95 21.93 -23.25
N VAL A 539 24.22 21.70 -22.14
CA VAL A 539 23.88 22.73 -21.17
C VAL A 539 24.53 22.37 -19.85
N THR A 540 25.45 23.21 -19.39
CA THR A 540 26.12 23.02 -18.11
C THR A 540 25.56 24.00 -17.10
N SER A 541 25.09 23.47 -15.98
CA SER A 541 24.71 24.23 -14.78
C SER A 541 25.61 23.81 -13.61
N SER A 542 25.53 24.52 -12.47
CA SER A 542 26.30 24.12 -11.30
C SER A 542 25.92 22.67 -10.89
N GLY A 543 26.93 21.78 -10.96
CA GLY A 543 26.77 20.38 -10.55
C GLY A 543 26.14 19.43 -11.57
N ARG A 544 25.73 19.88 -12.78
CA ARG A 544 25.09 19.04 -13.79
C ARG A 544 25.45 19.48 -15.21
N SER A 545 25.81 18.53 -16.06
CA SER A 545 25.97 18.72 -17.49
C SER A 545 24.93 17.86 -18.21
N SER A 546 24.09 18.48 -19.02
CA SER A 546 23.04 17.81 -19.78
C SER A 546 23.33 17.89 -21.26
N LEU A 547 23.56 16.75 -21.92
CA LEU A 547 23.60 16.65 -23.36
C LEU A 547 22.17 16.44 -23.87
N ILE A 548 21.58 17.47 -24.43
CA ILE A 548 20.19 17.47 -24.90
C ILE A 548 20.19 17.30 -26.41
N ALA A 549 19.50 16.28 -26.92
CA ALA A 549 19.18 16.15 -28.33
C ALA A 549 17.86 16.85 -28.65
N THR A 550 17.81 17.49 -29.83
CA THR A 550 16.56 18.00 -30.37
C THR A 550 16.09 17.05 -31.47
N VAL A 551 14.96 16.39 -31.22
CA VAL A 551 14.31 15.49 -32.21
C VAL A 551 12.93 16.03 -32.51
N ASP A 552 12.68 16.34 -33.76
CA ASP A 552 11.36 16.75 -34.27
C ASP A 552 10.54 15.52 -34.60
N VAL A 553 9.32 15.39 -34.05
CA VAL A 553 8.38 14.34 -34.41
C VAL A 553 7.09 15.01 -34.91
N ASP A 554 6.80 14.87 -36.18
CA ASP A 554 5.64 15.47 -36.85
C ASP A 554 5.51 16.99 -36.60
N GLY A 555 6.64 17.72 -36.55
CA GLY A 555 6.68 19.16 -36.27
C GLY A 555 6.69 19.55 -34.81
N HIS A 556 6.65 18.60 -33.85
CA HIS A 556 6.81 18.85 -32.42
C HIS A 556 8.21 18.51 -31.95
N ALA A 557 8.88 19.42 -31.24
CA ALA A 557 10.23 19.22 -30.75
C ALA A 557 10.23 18.45 -29.41
N TYR A 558 11.05 17.39 -29.36
CA TYR A 558 11.34 16.58 -28.17
C TYR A 558 12.78 16.79 -27.76
N TYR A 559 13.05 16.72 -26.47
CA TYR A 559 14.34 17.01 -25.87
C TYR A 559 14.87 15.86 -24.98
N PRO A 560 15.07 14.64 -25.52
CA PRO A 560 15.70 13.58 -24.74
C PRO A 560 17.15 13.99 -24.41
N ALA A 561 17.58 13.65 -23.19
CA ALA A 561 18.89 14.07 -22.69
C ALA A 561 19.65 12.91 -22.04
N ILE A 562 20.98 13.05 -22.01
CA ILE A 562 21.85 12.30 -21.10
C ILE A 562 22.43 13.30 -20.11
N GLU A 563 22.26 13.02 -18.83
CA GLU A 563 22.64 13.88 -17.75
C GLU A 563 23.80 13.30 -16.96
N GLN A 564 24.84 14.11 -16.81
CA GLN A 564 26.02 13.79 -16.02
C GLN A 564 26.07 14.71 -14.81
N PHE A 565 26.09 14.14 -13.62
CA PHE A 565 26.24 14.88 -12.38
C PHE A 565 27.73 15.04 -12.04
N ALA A 566 28.15 16.24 -11.61
CA ALA A 566 29.55 16.62 -11.54
C ALA A 566 30.43 15.73 -10.66
N LEU A 567 29.84 15.09 -9.65
CA LEU A 567 30.55 14.28 -8.66
C LEU A 567 30.11 12.78 -8.72
N SER A 568 29.33 12.43 -9.73
CA SER A 568 28.92 11.05 -9.99
C SER A 568 29.50 10.56 -11.31
N ASN A 569 30.03 9.34 -11.29
CA ASN A 569 30.48 8.67 -12.52
C ASN A 569 29.31 8.07 -13.32
N GLN A 570 28.09 8.23 -12.84
CA GLN A 570 26.89 7.65 -13.43
C GLN A 570 26.16 8.69 -14.29
N ALA A 571 25.99 8.37 -15.58
CA ALA A 571 25.13 9.13 -16.47
C ALA A 571 23.68 8.61 -16.38
N VAL A 572 22.72 9.51 -16.38
CA VAL A 572 21.29 9.21 -16.36
C VAL A 572 20.67 9.58 -17.68
N VAL A 573 19.93 8.65 -18.28
CA VAL A 573 19.11 8.93 -19.46
C VAL A 573 17.83 9.61 -19.00
N SER A 574 17.61 10.86 -19.45
CA SER A 574 16.37 11.60 -19.23
C SER A 574 15.54 11.56 -20.52
N PRO A 575 14.47 10.73 -20.57
CA PRO A 575 13.66 10.60 -21.78
C PRO A 575 12.75 11.81 -22.00
N ALA A 576 12.37 12.03 -23.26
CA ALA A 576 11.31 12.98 -23.60
C ALA A 576 10.03 12.20 -23.94
N VAL A 577 8.94 12.54 -23.25
CA VAL A 577 7.65 11.87 -23.41
C VAL A 577 6.58 12.90 -23.79
N HIS A 578 5.84 12.62 -24.84
CA HIS A 578 4.63 13.37 -25.18
C HIS A 578 3.43 12.44 -25.09
N SER A 579 2.57 12.73 -24.11
CA SER A 579 1.40 11.92 -23.82
C SER A 579 0.15 12.48 -24.48
N THR A 580 -0.58 11.63 -25.19
CA THR A 580 -1.92 11.91 -25.70
C THR A 580 -2.91 10.88 -25.15
N PRO A 581 -4.23 11.12 -25.22
CA PRO A 581 -5.20 10.11 -24.82
C PRO A 581 -5.13 8.80 -25.61
N ALA A 582 -4.56 8.82 -26.81
CA ALA A 582 -4.46 7.65 -27.67
C ALA A 582 -3.13 6.90 -27.49
N GLN A 583 -2.03 7.61 -27.42
CA GLN A 583 -0.70 7.01 -27.28
C GLN A 583 0.33 8.00 -26.72
N ASP A 584 1.38 7.46 -26.15
CA ASP A 584 2.58 8.18 -25.79
C ASP A 584 3.67 7.92 -26.85
N ILE A 585 4.35 8.99 -27.27
CA ILE A 585 5.60 8.91 -27.99
C ILE A 585 6.72 9.19 -26.99
N TYR A 586 7.60 8.20 -26.83
CA TYR A 586 8.67 8.22 -25.86
C TYR A 586 10.02 8.10 -26.58
N LEU A 587 10.94 9.03 -26.34
CA LEU A 587 12.27 9.09 -26.92
C LEU A 587 13.33 9.02 -25.83
N ALA A 588 14.31 8.13 -25.99
CA ALA A 588 15.47 8.04 -25.11
C ALA A 588 16.76 8.00 -25.93
N LEU A 589 17.77 8.77 -25.53
CA LEU A 589 19.09 8.69 -26.14
C LEU A 589 19.81 7.42 -25.69
N THR A 590 20.32 6.65 -26.65
CA THR A 590 21.10 5.43 -26.42
C THR A 590 22.58 5.59 -26.78
N SER A 591 22.89 6.49 -27.73
CA SER A 591 24.23 6.91 -27.99
C SER A 591 24.30 8.38 -28.41
N VAL A 592 25.43 9.00 -28.12
CA VAL A 592 25.66 10.42 -28.41
C VAL A 592 26.49 10.57 -29.66
N PRO A 593 26.25 11.62 -30.49
CA PRO A 593 27.12 11.95 -31.59
C PRO A 593 28.55 12.20 -31.12
N THR A 594 29.51 11.67 -31.88
CA THR A 594 30.95 11.91 -31.67
C THR A 594 31.55 12.58 -32.91
N ALA A 595 32.79 13.02 -32.81
CA ALA A 595 33.51 13.57 -33.99
C ALA A 595 33.71 12.52 -35.11
N ALA A 596 33.76 11.24 -34.74
CA ALA A 596 33.90 10.14 -35.69
C ALA A 596 32.55 9.66 -36.27
N ASP A 597 31.46 9.76 -35.48
CA ASP A 597 30.11 9.42 -35.90
C ASP A 597 29.13 10.51 -35.46
N PRO A 598 28.69 11.37 -36.38
CA PRO A 598 27.77 12.47 -36.05
C PRO A 598 26.31 12.03 -35.85
N ALA A 599 26.02 10.73 -35.94
CA ALA A 599 24.68 10.20 -35.75
C ALA A 599 24.38 9.99 -34.26
N ALA A 600 23.12 10.21 -33.90
CA ALA A 600 22.59 9.90 -32.54
C ALA A 600 21.82 8.58 -32.56
N GLY A 601 22.06 7.72 -31.59
CA GLY A 601 21.17 6.58 -31.31
C GLY A 601 19.98 7.03 -30.48
N VAL A 602 18.77 6.78 -30.95
CA VAL A 602 17.53 7.13 -30.28
C VAL A 602 16.64 5.89 -30.22
N ALA A 603 16.32 5.47 -29.00
CA ALA A 603 15.25 4.49 -28.79
C ALA A 603 13.91 5.22 -28.84
N VAL A 604 13.03 4.74 -29.70
CA VAL A 604 11.69 5.30 -29.93
C VAL A 604 10.65 4.27 -29.54
N TYR A 605 9.69 4.69 -28.71
CA TYR A 605 8.57 3.84 -28.34
C TYR A 605 7.25 4.57 -28.64
N ALA A 606 6.31 3.85 -29.24
CA ALA A 606 4.93 4.27 -29.37
C ALA A 606 4.07 3.34 -28.50
N THR A 607 3.56 3.87 -27.40
CA THR A 607 2.89 3.07 -26.36
C THR A 607 1.43 3.52 -26.22
N PRO A 608 0.46 2.72 -26.67
CA PRO A 608 -0.94 3.12 -26.65
C PRO A 608 -1.51 3.14 -25.23
N LEU A 609 -2.38 4.10 -24.98
CA LEU A 609 -3.25 4.23 -23.78
C LEU A 609 -2.52 4.31 -22.41
N VAL A 610 -1.21 4.59 -22.36
CA VAL A 610 -0.45 4.70 -21.09
C VAL A 610 -1.03 5.80 -20.19
N MET A 611 -1.50 6.91 -20.75
CA MET A 611 -2.13 7.99 -20.00
C MET A 611 -3.26 7.48 -19.09
N TRP A 612 -4.00 6.44 -19.51
CA TRP A 612 -5.11 5.89 -18.73
C TRP A 612 -4.69 5.09 -17.51
N LEU A 613 -3.44 4.65 -17.42
CA LEU A 613 -2.85 4.11 -16.18
C LEU A 613 -2.84 5.18 -15.08
N TRP A 614 -2.37 6.37 -15.42
CA TRP A 614 -2.25 7.50 -14.49
C TRP A 614 -3.61 8.05 -14.10
N VAL A 615 -4.48 8.24 -15.08
CA VAL A 615 -5.87 8.67 -14.86
C VAL A 615 -6.62 7.63 -14.03
N GLY A 616 -6.48 6.35 -14.35
CA GLY A 616 -7.08 5.25 -13.60
C GLY A 616 -6.59 5.21 -12.15
N GLY A 617 -5.28 5.33 -11.94
CA GLY A 617 -4.68 5.42 -10.61
C GLY A 617 -5.22 6.60 -9.79
N LEU A 618 -5.33 7.77 -10.39
CA LEU A 618 -5.94 8.95 -9.77
C LEU A 618 -7.40 8.68 -9.39
N VAL A 619 -8.19 8.07 -10.28
CA VAL A 619 -9.60 7.70 -10.02
C VAL A 619 -9.71 6.70 -8.87
N VAL A 620 -8.80 5.72 -8.76
CA VAL A 620 -8.72 4.79 -7.61
C VAL A 620 -8.50 5.56 -6.32
N VAL A 621 -7.52 6.44 -6.27
CA VAL A 621 -7.19 7.25 -5.08
C VAL A 621 -8.37 8.13 -4.68
N LEU A 622 -8.98 8.84 -5.61
CA LEU A 622 -10.14 9.70 -5.35
C LEU A 622 -11.35 8.88 -4.85
N GLY A 623 -11.62 7.73 -5.46
CA GLY A 623 -12.68 6.82 -5.01
C GLY A 623 -12.46 6.30 -3.60
N ALA A 624 -11.22 5.97 -3.26
CA ALA A 624 -10.84 5.54 -1.91
C ALA A 624 -10.98 6.67 -0.88
N LEU A 625 -10.58 7.89 -1.20
CA LEU A 625 -10.80 9.07 -0.36
C LEU A 625 -12.30 9.35 -0.14
N LEU A 626 -13.11 9.24 -1.19
CA LEU A 626 -14.57 9.34 -1.08
C LEU A 626 -15.16 8.26 -0.16
N SER A 627 -14.55 7.06 -0.12
CA SER A 627 -14.97 5.97 0.78
C SER A 627 -14.72 6.25 2.26
N LEU A 628 -13.79 7.18 2.57
CA LEU A 628 -13.53 7.66 3.94
C LEU A 628 -14.59 8.64 4.44
N TRP A 629 -15.37 9.25 3.54
CA TRP A 629 -16.37 10.24 3.90
C TRP A 629 -17.42 9.63 4.85
N PRO A 630 -17.84 10.33 5.92
CA PRO A 630 -18.88 9.84 6.80
C PRO A 630 -20.20 9.74 6.04
N SER A 631 -20.59 8.54 5.62
CA SER A 631 -21.98 8.32 5.23
C SER A 631 -22.85 8.60 6.44
N GLY A 632 -23.83 9.49 6.32
CA GLY A 632 -24.80 9.80 7.38
C GLY A 632 -25.30 8.50 8.01
N ARG A 633 -25.36 8.45 9.34
CA ARG A 633 -25.90 7.29 10.08
C ARG A 633 -27.25 6.95 9.45
N PRO A 634 -27.52 5.69 9.07
CA PRO A 634 -28.89 5.27 8.91
C PRO A 634 -29.60 5.61 10.23
N ARG A 635 -30.75 6.31 10.18
CA ARG A 635 -31.61 6.44 11.36
C ARG A 635 -31.80 5.03 11.91
N ALA A 636 -31.39 4.82 13.15
CA ALA A 636 -31.67 3.58 13.84
C ALA A 636 -33.16 3.33 13.76
N GLY A 637 -33.58 2.21 13.20
CA GLY A 637 -34.99 1.83 13.16
C GLY A 637 -35.49 1.62 14.60
N PRO A 638 -36.81 1.69 14.84
CA PRO A 638 -37.41 1.63 16.17
C PRO A 638 -37.05 0.40 17.03
N ALA A 639 -36.45 -0.64 16.41
CA ALA A 639 -35.98 -1.85 17.11
C ALA A 639 -34.62 -1.69 17.82
N GLU A 640 -33.74 -0.76 17.34
CA GLU A 640 -32.45 -0.52 18.00
C GLU A 640 -32.54 0.47 19.17
N GLU A 641 -33.58 1.30 19.23
CA GLU A 641 -33.84 2.15 20.40
C GLU A 641 -34.34 1.34 21.60
N ARG A 642 -35.05 0.22 21.41
CA ARG A 642 -35.50 -0.65 22.52
C ARG A 642 -34.37 -1.43 23.20
N SER A 643 -33.27 -1.70 22.51
CA SER A 643 -32.11 -2.41 23.12
C SER A 643 -31.18 -1.47 23.91
N ARG A 644 -31.29 -0.16 23.73
CA ARG A 644 -30.52 0.83 24.49
C ARG A 644 -31.22 1.35 25.72
N GLY A 645 -32.52 1.04 25.88
CA GLY A 645 -33.36 1.49 27.01
C GLY A 645 -33.35 0.54 28.21
N HIS A 646 -32.72 -0.62 28.15
CA HIS A 646 -32.56 -1.51 29.27
C HIS A 646 -31.10 -1.51 29.75
N GLY A 647 -30.64 -0.35 30.21
CA GLY A 647 -29.52 -0.22 31.10
C GLY A 647 -30.00 -0.69 32.49
N VAL A 648 -29.47 -1.83 32.90
CA VAL A 648 -29.59 -2.28 34.30
C VAL A 648 -28.87 -1.24 35.15
N GLU A 649 -29.64 -0.52 35.96
CA GLU A 649 -29.12 0.26 37.09
C GLU A 649 -28.47 -0.70 38.10
N PRO A 650 -27.32 -0.37 38.66
CA PRO A 650 -26.76 -1.16 39.76
C PRO A 650 -27.58 -0.88 41.01
N HIS A 651 -28.32 -1.86 41.48
CA HIS A 651 -28.88 -1.86 42.81
C HIS A 651 -27.77 -2.03 43.85
N ASP A 652 -27.41 -0.95 44.50
CA ASP A 652 -26.83 -0.98 45.81
C ASP A 652 -27.95 -1.30 46.84
N SER A 653 -27.82 -2.40 47.53
CA SER A 653 -28.53 -2.57 48.82
C SER A 653 -27.73 -3.48 49.75
N TYR A 654 -27.05 -2.85 50.68
CA TYR A 654 -26.75 -3.40 51.99
C TYR A 654 -27.99 -3.25 52.87
N GLY A 655 -28.34 -4.32 53.62
CA GLY A 655 -29.08 -4.12 54.85
C GLY A 655 -30.06 -5.21 55.27
N SER A 656 -29.61 -5.98 56.23
CA SER A 656 -30.32 -6.51 57.42
C SER A 656 -31.31 -7.69 57.32
N VAL A 657 -30.88 -8.74 57.93
CA VAL A 657 -31.50 -9.77 58.81
C VAL A 657 -32.96 -9.49 59.30
N GLY A 658 -33.84 -10.49 59.11
CA GLY A 658 -35.16 -10.57 59.75
C GLY A 658 -35.77 -11.95 59.50
N THR A 659 -35.85 -12.67 60.61
CA THR A 659 -36.47 -13.99 60.86
C THR A 659 -38.00 -13.99 60.66
N GLY A 660 -38.57 -15.14 60.23
CA GLY A 660 -39.94 -15.48 60.62
C GLY A 660 -40.80 -16.17 59.59
N GLU A 661 -41.03 -17.42 59.84
CA GLU A 661 -42.24 -18.22 59.75
C GLU A 661 -42.77 -18.78 58.40
N GLN A 662 -43.05 -20.08 58.55
CA GLN A 662 -43.75 -21.00 57.69
C GLN A 662 -45.21 -20.63 57.45
N GLU A 663 -45.71 -20.91 56.25
CA GLU A 663 -47.08 -21.49 56.15
C GLU A 663 -47.19 -22.27 54.82
N THR A 664 -47.77 -23.46 55.03
CA THR A 664 -48.06 -24.53 54.10
C THR A 664 -49.42 -24.35 53.42
N ALA A 665 -49.56 -24.90 52.21
CA ALA A 665 -50.75 -25.51 51.56
C ALA A 665 -50.84 -25.05 50.08
N ASP A 666 -51.21 -25.74 49.11
CA ASP A 666 -51.76 -27.07 48.83
C ASP A 666 -51.69 -27.25 47.30
N LEU A 667 -51.32 -28.43 46.88
CA LEU A 667 -51.53 -28.90 45.48
C LEU A 667 -53.04 -29.34 45.31
N PRO A 668 -53.58 -29.34 44.08
CA PRO A 668 -53.91 -30.63 43.50
C PRO A 668 -53.57 -30.78 42.01
N GLU A 669 -53.17 -32.01 41.64
CA GLU A 669 -53.18 -32.68 40.36
C GLU A 669 -54.59 -33.25 40.03
N PRO A 670 -54.72 -34.04 38.93
CA PRO A 670 -54.73 -33.74 37.49
C PRO A 670 -56.03 -34.25 36.82
N GLY A 671 -56.25 -33.84 35.59
CA GLY A 671 -57.39 -34.34 34.77
C GLY A 671 -56.98 -34.73 33.36
N LYS A 672 -57.14 -35.98 33.07
CA LYS A 672 -56.94 -36.69 31.80
C LYS A 672 -58.04 -36.40 30.77
N THR A 673 -57.70 -36.82 29.54
CA THR A 673 -58.54 -37.18 28.33
C THR A 673 -58.69 -36.01 27.34
N GLY A 674 -58.60 -36.19 26.00
CA GLY A 674 -58.50 -37.36 25.15
C GLY A 674 -58.40 -36.95 23.70
N VAL A 675 -57.74 -37.76 22.94
CA VAL A 675 -57.95 -38.21 21.57
C VAL A 675 -58.70 -37.31 20.55
N GLY A 676 -58.09 -37.15 19.39
CA GLY A 676 -58.78 -36.75 18.15
C GLY A 676 -57.84 -36.49 16.98
N ALA A 677 -57.75 -37.45 16.12
CA ALA A 677 -56.96 -37.61 14.91
C ALA A 677 -57.38 -36.73 13.71
N ALA A 678 -56.49 -36.73 12.74
CA ALA A 678 -56.68 -36.62 11.28
C ALA A 678 -56.89 -35.21 10.64
N VAL A 679 -56.08 -34.76 9.83
CA VAL A 679 -55.79 -34.77 8.39
C VAL A 679 -54.61 -33.88 8.13
#